data_ec86fd395789c2cd74c6ee9dcb19b74b
#
_entry.id   ec86fd395789c2cd74c6ee9dcb19b74b
#
_cell.length_a   1.000
_cell.length_b   1.000
_cell.length_c   1.000
_cell.angle_alpha   90.00
_cell.angle_beta   90.00
_cell.angle_gamma   90.00
#
_symmetry.space_group_name_H-M   'P 1'
#
loop_
_entity.id
_entity.type
_entity.pdbx_description
1 polymer ?
#
loop_
_entity_poly.entity_id
_entity_poly.type
_entity_poly.pdbx_seq_one_letter_code
_entity_poly.pdbx_strand_id
1 'polypeptide(L)'
;MIAGSLSPPLRELLGTWGRPPDDPAKVAAGLALALLLLVLTGRGGSLFGLGPTPLPGRLFLWITGFIAALFSIIYIALYLHGGPRIIDATTYFLQGRALSHGDFSWSVSDPSASFRGRFLLYRETGDGGGVMGGIFPPGYPMLLALGFGMGAPMVVGPAIAAALVVATYRLARTIAQDALAPELVEPVARTAALLSVVCGALRYHTADTMSHGATALGLVLALDAALRGRVVITGLVLGAVVATRPMSAVALGVVVLVLLLRRPAPGARAVLKHFVLAMLPGVLVLVLAQHAVTGAWLTSSQRMYYANSDGPPGCWGVGKDAGCLYEHGEFVAARFANGFGIVAAAGTTLRRLRMHLLDIGNLEPLALLVLVPLARVRGTARRGAAVLAAFALVILHMLAYAPFYFDGNYPGGGARLFADVLPIEHALLAVAVARLVSAPRYVRGALALVAASLAGFAVHASFDHGKLAERDGGRPMFEPDLVARANVTSGLVFVDTDHGFALGHDPEARIKNGLVVARLRGDDRDRLLYDKLDRPPTYLYKYEVPPLSSPTLPVLPPGAAPATTAPVAVPVIIPWAPPALPDTQRFEAEAEWPVLEQSGGFAVPVFCDACAGGTRALMLTPTPLSGRARATISVPVFQAGRYSVGIRIVQGTKLPHAKTRGPTVPDGAVSVGGQRWEWIDVEGAACADLPAREVVLTPPAAHFVLEAHSGAVALDRVSLKRLP
;
A
#
# COMPACT_ATOMS: atom_id res chain seq x y z
N MET A 1 -20.31 24.36 -14.61
CA MET A 1 -19.08 24.65 -13.85
C MET A 1 -19.23 24.49 -12.32
N ILE A 2 -20.38 24.79 -11.73
CA ILE A 2 -20.58 24.66 -10.26
C ILE A 2 -20.61 23.18 -9.80
N ALA A 3 -21.10 22.26 -10.61
CA ALA A 3 -21.13 20.82 -10.26
C ALA A 3 -19.74 20.16 -10.17
N GLY A 4 -18.70 20.76 -10.75
CA GLY A 4 -17.31 20.31 -10.65
C GLY A 4 -16.59 20.75 -9.36
N SER A 5 -17.14 21.75 -8.67
CA SER A 5 -16.57 22.34 -7.44
C SER A 5 -17.14 21.76 -6.15
N LEU A 6 -18.24 20.97 -6.23
CA LEU A 6 -18.76 20.27 -5.07
C LEU A 6 -17.73 19.24 -4.62
N SER A 7 -17.54 19.18 -3.32
CA SER A 7 -16.64 18.20 -2.73
C SER A 7 -17.01 16.78 -3.17
N PRO A 8 -16.04 15.88 -3.54
CA PRO A 8 -16.36 14.48 -3.76
C PRO A 8 -17.22 13.87 -2.66
N PRO A 9 -16.99 14.10 -1.36
CA PRO A 9 -17.90 13.64 -0.31
C PRO A 9 -19.32 14.14 -0.45
N LEU A 10 -19.52 15.42 -0.81
CA LEU A 10 -20.88 15.95 -0.98
C LEU A 10 -21.56 15.37 -2.23
N ARG A 11 -20.83 15.19 -3.32
CA ARG A 11 -21.31 14.55 -4.53
C ARG A 11 -21.62 13.06 -4.29
N GLU A 12 -20.75 12.39 -3.53
CA GLU A 12 -20.92 11.00 -3.13
C GLU A 12 -22.09 10.83 -2.16
N LEU A 13 -22.23 11.73 -1.21
CA LEU A 13 -23.38 11.77 -0.28
C LEU A 13 -24.70 11.91 -1.04
N LEU A 14 -24.79 12.86 -1.96
CA LEU A 14 -25.98 13.06 -2.78
C LEU A 14 -26.25 11.88 -3.72
N GLY A 15 -25.20 11.19 -4.20
CA GLY A 15 -25.31 10.01 -5.05
C GLY A 15 -25.68 8.72 -4.30
N THR A 16 -25.46 8.67 -2.98
CA THR A 16 -25.69 7.48 -2.15
C THR A 16 -27.06 7.44 -1.45
N TRP A 17 -27.83 8.49 -1.53
CA TRP A 17 -29.17 8.56 -0.90
C TRP A 17 -30.14 7.48 -1.33
N GLY A 18 -29.84 6.70 -2.37
CA GLY A 18 -30.62 5.55 -2.81
C GLY A 18 -30.05 4.18 -2.36
N ARG A 19 -28.89 4.12 -1.73
CA ARG A 19 -28.30 2.87 -1.23
C ARG A 19 -28.72 2.63 0.21
N PRO A 20 -29.26 1.46 0.55
CA PRO A 20 -29.58 1.14 1.94
C PRO A 20 -28.28 1.08 2.76
N PRO A 21 -28.26 1.65 3.97
CA PRO A 21 -27.11 1.53 4.85
C PRO A 21 -26.87 0.06 5.21
N ASP A 22 -25.61 -0.35 5.29
CA ASP A 22 -25.22 -1.67 5.77
C ASP A 22 -25.50 -1.81 7.29
N ASP A 23 -25.36 -3.03 7.83
CA ASP A 23 -25.68 -3.27 9.24
C ASP A 23 -24.74 -2.53 10.21
N PRO A 24 -23.42 -2.42 9.97
CA PRO A 24 -22.56 -1.56 10.78
C PRO A 24 -22.99 -0.08 10.76
N ALA A 25 -23.41 0.46 9.63
CA ALA A 25 -23.91 1.84 9.54
C ALA A 25 -25.22 2.02 10.34
N LYS A 26 -26.16 1.05 10.28
CA LYS A 26 -27.40 1.06 11.08
C LYS A 26 -27.10 1.02 12.58
N VAL A 27 -26.17 0.15 13.01
CA VAL A 27 -25.74 0.06 14.42
C VAL A 27 -25.11 1.37 14.86
N ALA A 28 -24.23 1.96 14.07
CA ALA A 28 -23.60 3.25 14.37
C ALA A 28 -24.66 4.39 14.50
N ALA A 29 -25.64 4.43 13.62
CA ALA A 29 -26.74 5.40 13.69
C ALA A 29 -27.58 5.21 14.98
N GLY A 30 -27.89 3.97 15.34
CA GLY A 30 -28.59 3.64 16.60
C GLY A 30 -27.81 4.06 17.84
N LEU A 31 -26.50 3.81 17.87
CA LEU A 31 -25.61 4.24 18.95
C LEU A 31 -25.49 5.77 19.00
N ALA A 32 -25.40 6.46 17.86
CA ALA A 32 -25.40 7.91 17.81
C ALA A 32 -26.66 8.51 18.43
N LEU A 33 -27.82 7.95 18.07
CA LEU A 33 -29.10 8.37 18.65
C LEU A 33 -29.15 8.11 20.17
N ALA A 34 -28.72 6.94 20.63
CA ALA A 34 -28.66 6.61 22.06
C ALA A 34 -27.77 7.57 22.85
N LEU A 35 -26.57 7.91 22.30
CA LEU A 35 -25.67 8.89 22.90
C LEU A 35 -26.31 10.31 22.91
N LEU A 36 -27.00 10.69 21.85
CA LEU A 36 -27.72 11.96 21.81
C LEU A 36 -28.79 12.05 22.90
N LEU A 37 -29.54 10.98 23.12
CA LEU A 37 -30.51 10.90 24.23
C LEU A 37 -29.83 11.04 25.61
N LEU A 38 -28.64 10.46 25.80
CA LEU A 38 -27.84 10.65 27.01
C LEU A 38 -27.38 12.12 27.16
N VAL A 39 -27.04 12.79 26.07
CA VAL A 39 -26.73 14.24 26.08
C VAL A 39 -27.94 15.03 26.59
N LEU A 40 -29.15 14.78 26.06
CA LEU A 40 -30.36 15.48 26.38
C LEU A 40 -30.80 15.24 27.86
N THR A 41 -30.63 14.01 28.36
CA THR A 41 -30.99 13.65 29.75
C THR A 41 -29.91 14.02 30.76
N GLY A 42 -28.73 14.44 30.34
CA GLY A 42 -27.59 14.80 31.20
C GLY A 42 -26.94 13.60 31.90
N ARG A 43 -27.24 12.37 31.46
CA ARG A 43 -26.68 11.13 31.98
C ARG A 43 -25.33 10.77 31.34
N GLY A 44 -24.60 9.82 31.90
CA GLY A 44 -23.34 9.33 31.36
C GLY A 44 -22.08 9.78 32.09
N GLY A 45 -22.22 10.49 33.22
CA GLY A 45 -21.06 10.96 34.00
C GLY A 45 -20.12 9.85 34.47
N SER A 46 -20.66 8.66 34.82
CA SER A 46 -19.86 7.51 35.26
C SER A 46 -18.95 6.96 34.17
N LEU A 47 -19.39 7.00 32.92
CA LEU A 47 -18.56 6.57 31.76
C LEU A 47 -17.29 7.42 31.63
N PHE A 48 -17.41 8.71 31.91
CA PHE A 48 -16.29 9.68 31.81
C PHE A 48 -15.53 9.87 33.14
N GLY A 49 -15.81 9.06 34.15
CA GLY A 49 -15.18 9.19 35.47
C GLY A 49 -15.77 10.30 36.33
N LEU A 50 -16.87 10.91 35.91
CA LEU A 50 -17.63 11.89 36.67
C LEU A 50 -18.96 11.30 37.08
N GLY A 51 -19.29 11.31 38.39
CA GLY A 51 -20.54 10.76 38.92
C GLY A 51 -20.33 9.99 40.22
N PRO A 52 -21.41 9.56 40.86
CA PRO A 52 -21.33 8.91 42.17
C PRO A 52 -20.64 7.54 42.14
N THR A 53 -20.71 6.83 41.03
CA THR A 53 -20.04 5.52 40.80
C THR A 53 -19.29 5.52 39.50
N PRO A 54 -18.07 6.07 39.47
CA PRO A 54 -17.27 6.13 38.21
C PRO A 54 -16.83 4.73 37.78
N LEU A 55 -16.90 4.46 36.48
CA LEU A 55 -16.37 3.24 35.92
C LEU A 55 -14.83 3.19 36.17
N PRO A 56 -14.28 2.11 36.77
CA PRO A 56 -12.85 2.00 37.02
C PRO A 56 -12.04 2.14 35.71
N GLY A 57 -10.97 2.94 35.73
CA GLY A 57 -10.19 3.25 34.53
C GLY A 57 -9.63 2.00 33.81
N ARG A 58 -9.22 0.99 34.58
CA ARG A 58 -8.75 -0.29 34.00
C ARG A 58 -9.88 -1.01 33.24
N LEU A 59 -11.06 -1.09 33.83
CA LEU A 59 -12.22 -1.73 33.22
C LEU A 59 -12.64 -0.97 31.94
N PHE A 60 -12.65 0.36 31.99
CA PHE A 60 -12.91 1.20 30.83
C PHE A 60 -11.95 0.88 29.67
N LEU A 61 -10.64 0.77 29.94
CA LEU A 61 -9.63 0.48 28.91
C LEU A 61 -9.76 -0.94 28.35
N TRP A 62 -10.10 -1.94 29.20
CA TRP A 62 -10.36 -3.29 28.73
C TRP A 62 -11.59 -3.35 27.81
N ILE A 63 -12.69 -2.71 28.20
CA ILE A 63 -13.91 -2.67 27.37
C ILE A 63 -13.64 -1.96 26.04
N THR A 64 -13.08 -0.76 26.07
CA THR A 64 -12.85 0.03 24.86
C THR A 64 -11.80 -0.60 23.95
N GLY A 65 -10.75 -1.19 24.50
CA GLY A 65 -9.76 -1.95 23.74
C GLY A 65 -10.37 -3.19 23.07
N PHE A 66 -11.18 -3.94 23.79
CA PHE A 66 -11.91 -5.10 23.25
C PHE A 66 -12.86 -4.70 22.12
N ILE A 67 -13.64 -3.62 22.31
CA ILE A 67 -14.54 -3.12 21.26
C ILE A 67 -13.76 -2.69 20.01
N ALA A 68 -12.62 -2.03 20.17
CA ALA A 68 -11.79 -1.65 19.05
C ALA A 68 -11.24 -2.86 18.29
N ALA A 69 -10.78 -3.89 19.00
CA ALA A 69 -10.36 -5.16 18.41
C ALA A 69 -11.51 -5.85 17.67
N LEU A 70 -12.67 -5.91 18.29
CA LEU A 70 -13.89 -6.49 17.70
C LEU A 70 -14.28 -5.77 16.40
N PHE A 71 -14.24 -4.42 16.38
CA PHE A 71 -14.56 -3.67 15.17
C PHE A 71 -13.54 -3.94 14.06
N SER A 72 -12.25 -4.08 14.37
CA SER A 72 -11.26 -4.50 13.37
C SER A 72 -11.52 -5.92 12.86
N ILE A 73 -11.93 -6.86 13.72
CA ILE A 73 -12.35 -8.21 13.32
C ILE A 73 -13.58 -8.17 12.41
N ILE A 74 -14.56 -7.32 12.72
CA ILE A 74 -15.74 -7.13 11.88
C ILE A 74 -15.34 -6.62 10.48
N TYR A 75 -14.39 -5.67 10.40
CA TYR A 75 -13.86 -5.21 9.10
C TYR A 75 -13.18 -6.35 8.33
N ILE A 76 -12.37 -7.17 9.00
CA ILE A 76 -11.72 -8.35 8.40
C ILE A 76 -12.77 -9.32 7.86
N ALA A 77 -13.81 -9.62 8.63
CA ALA A 77 -14.81 -10.61 8.24
C ALA A 77 -15.75 -10.12 7.14
N LEU A 78 -16.27 -8.89 7.25
CA LEU A 78 -17.33 -8.39 6.37
C LEU A 78 -16.80 -7.73 5.09
N TYR A 79 -15.66 -7.02 5.18
CA TYR A 79 -15.16 -6.22 4.04
C TYR A 79 -13.88 -6.75 3.43
N LEU A 80 -12.99 -7.34 4.24
CA LEU A 80 -11.73 -7.88 3.76
C LEU A 80 -11.79 -9.38 3.44
N HIS A 81 -12.94 -10.03 3.68
CA HIS A 81 -13.14 -11.47 3.42
C HIS A 81 -12.06 -12.36 4.03
N GLY A 82 -11.64 -12.04 5.26
CA GLY A 82 -10.69 -12.83 6.02
C GLY A 82 -9.20 -12.56 5.74
N GLY A 83 -8.86 -11.69 4.78
CA GLY A 83 -7.48 -11.43 4.38
C GLY A 83 -7.24 -10.01 3.86
N PRO A 84 -6.01 -9.70 3.45
CA PRO A 84 -5.68 -8.42 2.85
C PRO A 84 -6.37 -8.21 1.49
N ARG A 85 -6.67 -6.95 1.14
CA ARG A 85 -7.46 -6.62 -0.06
C ARG A 85 -6.75 -5.71 -1.05
N ILE A 86 -5.64 -5.08 -0.69
CA ILE A 86 -4.83 -4.27 -1.60
C ILE A 86 -3.45 -4.90 -1.77
N ILE A 87 -2.81 -4.59 -2.89
CA ILE A 87 -1.53 -5.22 -3.26
C ILE A 87 -0.41 -4.91 -2.26
N ASP A 88 -0.38 -3.70 -1.68
CA ASP A 88 0.52 -3.37 -0.58
C ASP A 88 0.33 -4.35 0.59
N ALA A 89 -0.92 -4.53 1.03
CA ALA A 89 -1.26 -5.38 2.16
C ALA A 89 -0.94 -6.85 1.91
N THR A 90 -1.14 -7.34 0.68
CA THR A 90 -0.77 -8.72 0.31
C THR A 90 0.74 -8.92 0.33
N THR A 91 1.52 -7.91 -0.05
CA THR A 91 2.99 -7.96 0.02
C THR A 91 3.49 -7.94 1.46
N TYR A 92 2.93 -7.10 2.34
CA TYR A 92 3.23 -7.15 3.78
C TYR A 92 2.92 -8.52 4.37
N PHE A 93 1.79 -9.11 3.98
CA PHE A 93 1.37 -10.44 4.43
C PHE A 93 2.37 -11.51 4.00
N LEU A 94 2.81 -11.51 2.71
CA LEU A 94 3.83 -12.42 2.20
C LEU A 94 5.17 -12.25 2.93
N GLN A 95 5.64 -11.01 3.12
CA GLN A 95 6.85 -10.74 3.90
C GLN A 95 6.75 -11.26 5.33
N GLY A 96 5.59 -11.10 5.99
CA GLY A 96 5.34 -11.63 7.33
C GLY A 96 5.41 -13.15 7.36
N ARG A 97 4.87 -13.82 6.34
CA ARG A 97 4.96 -15.28 6.19
C ARG A 97 6.41 -15.75 6.02
N ALA A 98 7.19 -15.11 5.14
CA ALA A 98 8.60 -15.42 4.97
C ALA A 98 9.38 -15.23 6.27
N LEU A 99 9.16 -14.11 6.96
CA LEU A 99 9.80 -13.81 8.24
C LEU A 99 9.43 -14.81 9.36
N SER A 100 8.25 -15.43 9.32
CA SER A 100 7.90 -16.49 10.28
C SER A 100 8.78 -17.74 10.13
N HIS A 101 9.43 -17.90 8.98
CA HIS A 101 10.45 -18.92 8.72
C HIS A 101 11.89 -18.40 8.92
N GLY A 102 12.05 -17.12 9.26
CA GLY A 102 13.35 -16.49 9.49
C GLY A 102 13.92 -15.73 8.28
N ASP A 103 13.18 -15.64 7.18
CA ASP A 103 13.67 -15.14 5.90
C ASP A 103 13.22 -13.71 5.62
N PHE A 104 14.17 -12.78 5.39
CA PHE A 104 13.90 -11.46 4.82
C PHE A 104 13.72 -11.48 3.30
N SER A 105 14.30 -12.49 2.65
CA SER A 105 14.23 -12.74 1.21
C SER A 105 14.28 -14.24 0.96
N TRP A 106 13.79 -14.69 -0.18
CA TRP A 106 13.71 -16.10 -0.54
C TRP A 106 14.25 -16.38 -1.93
N SER A 107 14.73 -17.60 -2.16
CA SER A 107 15.24 -18.03 -3.46
C SER A 107 14.11 -18.27 -4.45
N VAL A 108 14.33 -17.89 -5.68
CA VAL A 108 13.40 -18.12 -6.81
C VAL A 108 14.15 -18.77 -7.94
N SER A 109 13.59 -19.85 -8.46
CA SER A 109 14.15 -20.57 -9.60
C SER A 109 13.53 -20.11 -10.93
N ASP A 110 14.23 -20.36 -12.03
CA ASP A 110 13.68 -20.10 -13.36
C ASP A 110 12.50 -21.02 -13.71
N PRO A 111 11.54 -20.51 -14.46
CA PRO A 111 11.45 -19.15 -15.00
C PRO A 111 10.99 -18.15 -13.94
N SER A 112 11.90 -17.25 -13.52
CA SER A 112 11.67 -16.32 -12.43
C SER A 112 10.47 -15.39 -12.67
N ALA A 113 10.16 -15.09 -13.93
CA ALA A 113 9.00 -14.30 -14.33
C ALA A 113 7.66 -14.87 -13.83
N SER A 114 7.55 -16.20 -13.69
CA SER A 114 6.36 -16.87 -13.17
C SER A 114 6.08 -16.57 -11.69
N PHE A 115 7.07 -16.07 -10.96
CA PHE A 115 6.99 -15.75 -9.54
C PHE A 115 7.10 -14.25 -9.24
N ARG A 116 7.40 -13.44 -10.24
CA ARG A 116 7.48 -11.98 -10.08
C ARG A 116 6.09 -11.36 -10.03
N GLY A 117 5.92 -10.41 -9.13
CA GLY A 117 4.70 -9.64 -8.95
C GLY A 117 4.99 -8.21 -8.53
N ARG A 118 3.96 -7.38 -8.46
CA ARG A 118 4.09 -6.00 -7.98
C ARG A 118 4.57 -5.98 -6.54
N PHE A 119 5.44 -5.02 -6.21
CA PHE A 119 6.06 -4.82 -4.91
C PHE A 119 6.96 -5.98 -4.44
N LEU A 120 7.37 -6.85 -5.36
CA LEU A 120 8.38 -7.86 -5.15
C LEU A 120 9.64 -7.50 -5.94
N LEU A 121 10.73 -7.25 -5.24
CA LEU A 121 12.04 -6.97 -5.86
C LEU A 121 12.76 -8.29 -6.10
N TYR A 122 13.11 -8.54 -7.35
CA TYR A 122 13.93 -9.67 -7.77
C TYR A 122 15.37 -9.20 -8.05
N ARG A 123 16.32 -10.02 -7.63
CA ARG A 123 17.74 -9.85 -7.92
C ARG A 123 18.33 -11.19 -8.34
N GLU A 124 18.98 -11.22 -9.48
CA GLU A 124 19.67 -12.42 -9.95
C GLU A 124 20.91 -12.71 -9.11
N THR A 125 21.15 -13.98 -8.84
CA THR A 125 22.37 -14.51 -8.22
C THR A 125 23.13 -15.26 -9.32
N GLY A 126 24.41 -15.02 -9.51
CA GLY A 126 25.20 -15.48 -10.67
C GLY A 126 25.29 -17.01 -10.88
N ASP A 127 24.57 -17.80 -10.08
CA ASP A 127 24.45 -19.27 -10.14
C ASP A 127 23.20 -19.74 -10.90
N GLY A 128 22.50 -18.84 -11.59
CA GLY A 128 21.31 -19.15 -12.38
C GLY A 128 20.01 -19.17 -11.60
N GLY A 129 20.03 -18.80 -10.34
CA GLY A 129 18.87 -18.53 -9.53
C GLY A 129 18.71 -17.05 -9.27
N GLY A 130 17.74 -16.71 -8.45
CA GLY A 130 17.52 -15.35 -7.99
C GLY A 130 17.01 -15.29 -6.57
N VAL A 131 17.13 -14.11 -5.98
CA VAL A 131 16.60 -13.78 -4.68
C VAL A 131 15.47 -12.79 -4.86
N MET A 132 14.36 -13.03 -4.19
CA MET A 132 13.20 -12.13 -4.20
C MET A 132 12.82 -11.74 -2.77
N GLY A 133 12.31 -10.52 -2.62
CA GLY A 133 11.78 -10.04 -1.35
C GLY A 133 10.78 -8.91 -1.56
N GLY A 134 9.94 -8.67 -0.57
CA GLY A 134 9.02 -7.53 -0.62
C GLY A 134 9.75 -6.21 -0.40
N ILE A 135 9.21 -5.15 -0.96
CA ILE A 135 9.86 -3.83 -0.95
C ILE A 135 9.64 -3.04 0.35
N PHE A 136 8.74 -3.48 1.22
CA PHE A 136 8.37 -2.72 2.41
C PHE A 136 9.33 -2.95 3.59
N PRO A 137 9.47 -1.93 4.48
CA PRO A 137 10.25 -2.07 5.70
C PRO A 137 9.77 -3.20 6.59
N PRO A 138 10.67 -3.90 7.33
CA PRO A 138 10.37 -5.18 8.00
C PRO A 138 9.58 -5.06 9.31
N GLY A 139 9.43 -3.87 9.91
CA GLY A 139 8.86 -3.72 11.25
C GLY A 139 7.44 -4.27 11.39
N TYR A 140 6.54 -3.96 10.46
CA TYR A 140 5.19 -4.52 10.49
C TYR A 140 5.14 -6.00 10.03
N PRO A 141 5.84 -6.43 8.97
CA PRO A 141 6.01 -7.85 8.67
C PRO A 141 6.50 -8.71 9.83
N MET A 142 7.40 -8.20 10.68
CA MET A 142 7.84 -8.90 11.89
C MET A 142 6.70 -9.13 12.90
N LEU A 143 5.79 -8.17 13.04
CA LEU A 143 4.59 -8.36 13.86
C LEU A 143 3.66 -9.41 13.26
N LEU A 144 3.48 -9.39 11.93
CA LEU A 144 2.73 -10.43 11.22
C LEU A 144 3.38 -11.81 11.37
N ALA A 145 4.72 -11.89 11.36
CA ALA A 145 5.45 -13.14 11.57
C ALA A 145 5.13 -13.78 12.93
N LEU A 146 4.97 -12.98 13.99
CA LEU A 146 4.46 -13.49 15.28
C LEU A 146 3.06 -14.05 15.15
N GLY A 147 2.19 -13.38 14.40
CA GLY A 147 0.84 -13.87 14.11
C GLY A 147 0.85 -15.18 13.31
N PHE A 148 1.73 -15.32 12.33
CA PHE A 148 1.93 -16.57 11.59
C PHE A 148 2.42 -17.71 12.49
N GLY A 149 3.38 -17.42 13.39
CA GLY A 149 3.85 -18.39 14.37
C GLY A 149 2.76 -18.90 15.33
N MET A 150 1.70 -18.10 15.53
CA MET A 150 0.51 -18.49 16.30
C MET A 150 -0.63 -19.08 15.44
N GLY A 151 -0.43 -19.21 14.12
CA GLY A 151 -1.46 -19.65 13.18
C GLY A 151 -2.58 -18.65 12.92
N ALA A 152 -2.43 -17.38 13.33
CA ALA A 152 -3.47 -16.36 13.27
C ALA A 152 -2.92 -14.96 12.86
N PRO A 153 -2.36 -14.78 11.66
CA PRO A 153 -1.72 -13.53 11.25
C PRO A 153 -2.69 -12.33 11.28
N MET A 154 -3.97 -12.54 10.99
CA MET A 154 -4.97 -11.47 10.96
C MET A 154 -5.35 -10.96 12.37
N VAL A 155 -4.96 -11.62 13.46
CA VAL A 155 -5.20 -11.16 14.85
C VAL A 155 -4.26 -10.02 15.25
N VAL A 156 -3.13 -9.87 14.56
CA VAL A 156 -2.14 -8.81 14.83
C VAL A 156 -2.77 -7.41 14.76
N GLY A 157 -3.54 -7.14 13.71
CA GLY A 157 -4.22 -5.87 13.54
C GLY A 157 -5.22 -5.55 14.67
N PRO A 158 -6.17 -6.40 15.01
CA PRO A 158 -7.04 -6.26 16.19
C PRO A 158 -6.29 -6.05 17.51
N ALA A 159 -5.17 -6.73 17.73
CA ALA A 159 -4.33 -6.51 18.91
C ALA A 159 -3.72 -5.09 18.92
N ILE A 160 -3.26 -4.61 17.77
CA ILE A 160 -2.79 -3.22 17.59
C ILE A 160 -3.96 -2.25 17.84
N ALA A 161 -5.17 -2.53 17.39
CA ALA A 161 -6.34 -1.69 17.62
C ALA A 161 -6.61 -1.49 19.12
N ALA A 162 -6.58 -2.57 19.91
CA ALA A 162 -6.73 -2.50 21.36
C ALA A 162 -5.59 -1.69 22.02
N ALA A 163 -4.34 -1.97 21.66
CA ALA A 163 -3.17 -1.25 22.16
C ALA A 163 -3.21 0.24 21.83
N LEU A 164 -3.68 0.58 20.61
CA LEU A 164 -3.78 1.96 20.13
C LEU A 164 -4.78 2.78 20.96
N VAL A 165 -5.93 2.22 21.33
CA VAL A 165 -6.91 2.88 22.23
C VAL A 165 -6.29 3.17 23.58
N VAL A 166 -5.57 2.22 24.16
CA VAL A 166 -4.85 2.41 25.45
C VAL A 166 -3.76 3.48 25.32
N ALA A 167 -2.99 3.45 24.24
CA ALA A 167 -1.95 4.44 23.99
C ALA A 167 -2.53 5.85 23.78
N THR A 168 -3.64 5.98 23.03
CA THR A 168 -4.35 7.25 22.80
C THR A 168 -4.86 7.83 24.14
N TYR A 169 -5.47 7.00 24.99
CA TYR A 169 -5.88 7.42 26.32
C TYR A 169 -4.71 7.97 27.12
N ARG A 170 -3.55 7.25 27.13
CA ARG A 170 -2.37 7.67 27.90
C ARG A 170 -1.79 8.99 27.40
N LEU A 171 -1.65 9.14 26.08
CA LEU A 171 -1.19 10.38 25.46
C LEU A 171 -2.13 11.55 25.78
N ALA A 172 -3.44 11.36 25.59
CA ALA A 172 -4.44 12.39 25.88
C ALA A 172 -4.41 12.80 27.36
N ARG A 173 -4.21 11.83 28.27
CA ARG A 173 -4.03 12.11 29.71
C ARG A 173 -2.77 12.96 29.96
N THR A 174 -1.66 12.66 29.31
CA THR A 174 -0.41 13.42 29.43
C THR A 174 -0.58 14.85 28.89
N ILE A 175 -1.22 15.02 27.73
CA ILE A 175 -1.52 16.35 27.15
C ILE A 175 -2.48 17.12 28.06
N ALA A 176 -3.53 16.48 28.59
CA ALA A 176 -4.49 17.13 29.48
C ALA A 176 -3.87 17.57 30.80
N GLN A 177 -2.95 16.79 31.38
CA GLN A 177 -2.21 17.16 32.59
C GLN A 177 -1.36 18.41 32.41
N ASP A 178 -0.81 18.64 31.20
CA ASP A 178 -0.05 19.84 30.85
C ASP A 178 -0.95 21.06 30.56
N ALA A 179 -2.14 20.83 30.00
CA ALA A 179 -2.94 21.90 29.38
C ALA A 179 -4.23 22.29 30.11
N LEU A 180 -4.73 21.45 31.05
CA LEU A 180 -6.07 21.58 31.64
C LEU A 180 -6.06 21.47 33.17
N ALA A 181 -7.21 21.76 33.77
CA ALA A 181 -7.45 21.55 35.18
C ALA A 181 -7.55 20.04 35.53
N PRO A 182 -7.13 19.62 36.76
CA PRO A 182 -7.05 18.21 37.14
C PRO A 182 -8.33 17.41 36.94
N GLU A 183 -9.49 18.01 37.20
CA GLU A 183 -10.80 17.37 37.06
C GLU A 183 -11.17 16.99 35.62
N LEU A 184 -10.57 17.61 34.64
CA LEU A 184 -10.78 17.34 33.21
C LEU A 184 -9.83 16.30 32.63
N VAL A 185 -8.78 15.93 33.35
CA VAL A 185 -7.73 15.04 32.83
C VAL A 185 -8.29 13.66 32.45
N GLU A 186 -9.01 13.02 33.36
CA GLU A 186 -9.60 11.70 33.13
C GLU A 186 -10.71 11.73 32.07
N PRO A 187 -11.69 12.68 32.13
CA PRO A 187 -12.70 12.82 31.09
C PRO A 187 -12.13 13.01 29.69
N VAL A 188 -11.12 13.85 29.53
CA VAL A 188 -10.43 14.09 28.25
C VAL A 188 -9.76 12.82 27.73
N ALA A 189 -9.06 12.11 28.59
CA ALA A 189 -8.39 10.86 28.22
C ALA A 189 -9.39 9.79 27.72
N ARG A 190 -10.53 9.66 28.37
CA ARG A 190 -11.61 8.73 27.97
C ARG A 190 -12.28 9.17 26.66
N THR A 191 -12.49 10.46 26.47
CA THR A 191 -13.05 10.99 25.22
C THR A 191 -12.15 10.65 24.03
N ALA A 192 -10.84 10.88 24.15
CA ALA A 192 -9.88 10.55 23.09
C ALA A 192 -9.86 9.05 22.78
N ALA A 193 -9.94 8.20 23.80
CA ALA A 193 -10.04 6.75 23.63
C ALA A 193 -11.31 6.36 22.87
N LEU A 194 -12.46 6.92 23.21
CA LEU A 194 -13.73 6.65 22.53
C LEU A 194 -13.70 7.10 21.07
N LEU A 195 -13.14 8.28 20.77
CA LEU A 195 -12.93 8.72 19.39
C LEU A 195 -12.04 7.74 18.60
N SER A 196 -10.96 7.26 19.23
CA SER A 196 -10.10 6.24 18.62
C SER A 196 -10.84 4.93 18.34
N VAL A 197 -11.80 4.51 19.20
CA VAL A 197 -12.64 3.33 18.96
C VAL A 197 -13.52 3.49 17.73
N VAL A 198 -14.21 4.65 17.61
CA VAL A 198 -15.24 4.87 16.60
C VAL A 198 -14.72 5.44 15.28
N CYS A 199 -13.42 5.71 15.17
CA CYS A 199 -12.80 6.20 13.95
C CYS A 199 -12.75 5.11 12.87
N GLY A 200 -13.49 5.27 11.78
CA GLY A 200 -13.58 4.30 10.68
C GLY A 200 -12.22 4.04 10.02
N ALA A 201 -11.46 5.08 9.70
CA ALA A 201 -10.13 4.96 9.09
C ALA A 201 -9.17 4.14 9.97
N LEU A 202 -9.14 4.35 11.30
CA LEU A 202 -8.32 3.54 12.20
C LEU A 202 -8.78 2.08 12.25
N ARG A 203 -10.07 1.82 12.15
CA ARG A 203 -10.58 0.43 12.11
C ARG A 203 -10.13 -0.28 10.85
N TYR A 204 -10.18 0.38 9.70
CA TYR A 204 -9.61 -0.14 8.47
C TYR A 204 -8.10 -0.40 8.60
N HIS A 205 -7.32 0.59 9.04
CA HIS A 205 -5.86 0.47 9.15
C HIS A 205 -5.37 -0.49 10.23
N THR A 206 -6.25 -0.98 11.09
CA THR A 206 -5.98 -2.08 12.03
C THR A 206 -6.67 -3.38 11.64
N ALA A 207 -7.42 -3.41 10.54
CA ALA A 207 -7.97 -4.61 9.94
C ALA A 207 -7.11 -5.12 8.79
N ASP A 208 -6.71 -4.24 7.87
CA ASP A 208 -5.87 -4.60 6.74
C ASP A 208 -4.40 -4.75 7.17
N THR A 209 -3.66 -5.61 6.47
CA THR A 209 -2.26 -5.93 6.80
C THR A 209 -1.28 -4.87 6.29
N MET A 210 -1.54 -3.62 6.66
CA MET A 210 -0.70 -2.46 6.35
C MET A 210 -0.05 -1.87 7.60
N SER A 211 1.09 -1.21 7.41
CA SER A 211 1.90 -0.68 8.51
C SER A 211 1.29 0.52 9.25
N HIS A 212 0.20 1.11 8.76
CA HIS A 212 -0.36 2.37 9.31
C HIS A 212 -0.79 2.26 10.77
N GLY A 213 -1.56 1.22 11.13
CA GLY A 213 -1.99 1.02 12.52
C GLY A 213 -0.82 0.86 13.50
N ALA A 214 0.20 0.08 13.10
CA ALA A 214 1.42 -0.11 13.91
C ALA A 214 2.23 1.18 14.03
N THR A 215 2.32 1.95 12.94
CA THR A 215 3.01 3.24 12.94
C THR A 215 2.29 4.24 13.85
N ALA A 216 0.95 4.35 13.75
CA ALA A 216 0.16 5.20 14.63
C ALA A 216 0.39 4.87 16.11
N LEU A 217 0.41 3.57 16.46
CA LEU A 217 0.74 3.12 17.81
C LEU A 217 2.15 3.57 18.22
N GLY A 218 3.14 3.41 17.34
CA GLY A 218 4.51 3.84 17.58
C GLY A 218 4.63 5.36 17.78
N LEU A 219 3.97 6.18 16.95
CA LEU A 219 3.97 7.63 17.07
C LEU A 219 3.41 8.08 18.41
N VAL A 220 2.27 7.51 18.83
CA VAL A 220 1.63 7.83 20.11
C VAL A 220 2.49 7.44 21.30
N LEU A 221 3.06 6.23 21.29
CA LEU A 221 3.89 5.72 22.39
C LEU A 221 5.19 6.52 22.52
N ALA A 222 5.85 6.85 21.41
CA ALA A 222 7.09 7.62 21.45
C ALA A 222 6.84 9.06 21.88
N LEU A 223 5.76 9.71 21.43
CA LEU A 223 5.39 11.06 21.86
C LEU A 223 5.03 11.09 23.36
N ASP A 224 4.22 10.14 23.87
CA ASP A 224 3.89 10.03 25.29
C ASP A 224 5.16 9.81 26.14
N ALA A 225 6.04 8.90 25.69
CA ALA A 225 7.31 8.64 26.37
C ALA A 225 8.25 9.87 26.39
N ALA A 226 8.35 10.60 25.28
CA ALA A 226 9.14 11.82 25.18
C ALA A 226 8.58 12.93 26.07
N LEU A 227 7.28 13.14 26.10
CA LEU A 227 6.61 14.12 26.98
C LEU A 227 6.86 13.79 28.46
N ARG A 228 6.94 12.51 28.82
CA ARG A 228 7.29 12.05 30.19
C ARG A 228 8.78 11.96 30.46
N GLY A 229 9.66 12.22 29.49
CA GLY A 229 11.13 12.17 29.64
C GLY A 229 11.72 10.76 29.69
N ARG A 230 11.04 9.77 29.15
CA ARG A 230 11.52 8.38 29.14
C ARG A 230 12.41 8.14 27.91
N VAL A 231 13.66 8.64 27.98
CA VAL A 231 14.60 8.70 26.85
C VAL A 231 14.79 7.34 26.15
N VAL A 232 15.05 6.27 26.92
CA VAL A 232 15.31 4.94 26.37
C VAL A 232 14.08 4.38 25.67
N ILE A 233 12.92 4.47 26.31
CA ILE A 233 11.64 4.01 25.70
C ILE A 233 11.37 4.79 24.42
N THR A 234 11.60 6.09 24.42
CA THR A 234 11.43 6.93 23.24
C THR A 234 12.33 6.48 22.09
N GLY A 235 13.62 6.20 22.38
CA GLY A 235 14.57 5.69 21.39
C GLY A 235 14.18 4.33 20.83
N LEU A 236 13.82 3.37 21.70
CA LEU A 236 13.38 2.02 21.27
C LEU A 236 12.14 2.09 20.36
N VAL A 237 11.13 2.85 20.77
CA VAL A 237 9.90 2.97 19.97
C VAL A 237 10.16 3.72 18.65
N LEU A 238 10.98 4.79 18.67
CA LEU A 238 11.35 5.47 17.42
C LEU A 238 12.12 4.54 16.48
N GLY A 239 13.03 3.71 17.00
CA GLY A 239 13.72 2.67 16.23
C GLY A 239 12.74 1.69 15.59
N ALA A 240 11.73 1.25 16.32
CA ALA A 240 10.65 0.40 15.76
C ALA A 240 9.87 1.12 14.66
N VAL A 241 9.58 2.43 14.81
CA VAL A 241 8.94 3.24 13.76
C VAL A 241 9.86 3.40 12.55
N VAL A 242 11.18 3.56 12.73
CA VAL A 242 12.16 3.56 11.62
C VAL A 242 12.10 2.25 10.85
N ALA A 243 12.04 1.11 11.54
CA ALA A 243 11.93 -0.19 10.90
C ALA A 243 10.56 -0.42 10.22
N THR A 244 9.53 0.37 10.56
CA THR A 244 8.16 0.22 10.04
C THR A 244 7.84 1.22 8.93
N ARG A 245 8.08 2.51 9.18
CA ARG A 245 7.81 3.62 8.23
C ARG A 245 8.84 4.75 8.43
N PRO A 246 9.98 4.69 7.75
CA PRO A 246 11.07 5.67 7.93
C PRO A 246 10.63 7.13 7.77
N MET A 247 9.71 7.45 6.84
CA MET A 247 9.22 8.83 6.63
C MET A 247 8.45 9.35 7.85
N SER A 248 7.58 8.53 8.45
CA SER A 248 6.86 8.90 9.69
C SER A 248 7.84 9.05 10.87
N ALA A 249 8.90 8.23 10.89
CA ALA A 249 9.95 8.32 11.90
C ALA A 249 10.76 9.63 11.84
N VAL A 250 10.97 10.21 10.65
CA VAL A 250 11.65 11.51 10.49
C VAL A 250 10.85 12.63 11.19
N ALA A 251 9.55 12.72 10.92
CA ALA A 251 8.68 13.72 11.54
C ALA A 251 8.67 13.58 13.08
N LEU A 252 8.50 12.35 13.57
CA LEU A 252 8.54 12.04 15.00
C LEU A 252 9.90 12.37 15.61
N GLY A 253 10.99 11.99 14.95
CA GLY A 253 12.37 12.19 15.42
C GLY A 253 12.68 13.66 15.69
N VAL A 254 12.26 14.57 14.80
CA VAL A 254 12.44 16.00 14.98
C VAL A 254 11.73 16.50 16.26
N VAL A 255 10.47 16.15 16.45
CA VAL A 255 9.68 16.58 17.62
C VAL A 255 10.25 16.03 18.90
N VAL A 256 10.55 14.73 18.92
CA VAL A 256 11.10 14.03 20.08
C VAL A 256 12.46 14.61 20.48
N LEU A 257 13.35 14.83 19.52
CA LEU A 257 14.66 15.41 19.78
C LEU A 257 14.55 16.79 20.42
N VAL A 258 13.66 17.66 19.88
CA VAL A 258 13.39 18.99 20.45
C VAL A 258 12.86 18.88 21.88
N LEU A 259 11.95 17.95 22.16
CA LEU A 259 11.39 17.73 23.51
C LEU A 259 12.47 17.26 24.50
N LEU A 260 13.33 16.35 24.09
CA LEU A 260 14.39 15.80 24.93
C LEU A 260 15.49 16.82 25.23
N LEU A 261 15.87 17.64 24.23
CA LEU A 261 16.93 18.65 24.37
C LEU A 261 16.49 19.89 25.18
N ARG A 262 15.19 20.21 25.18
CA ARG A 262 14.65 21.32 25.99
C ARG A 262 14.54 21.06 27.48
N ARG A 263 14.80 19.83 27.94
CA ARG A 263 14.77 19.49 29.36
C ARG A 263 16.03 19.96 30.05
N PRO A 264 15.92 20.62 31.22
CA PRO A 264 17.06 20.91 32.08
C PRO A 264 17.50 19.58 32.72
N ALA A 265 18.41 18.86 32.08
CA ALA A 265 18.98 17.64 32.61
C ALA A 265 20.53 17.75 32.58
N PRO A 266 21.25 17.15 33.53
CA PRO A 266 22.70 17.12 33.49
C PRO A 266 23.13 16.29 32.25
N GLY A 267 23.62 16.99 31.22
CA GLY A 267 24.25 16.40 30.07
C GLY A 267 23.37 16.06 28.88
N ALA A 268 23.05 17.05 28.03
CA ALA A 268 22.41 16.82 26.73
C ALA A 268 23.08 15.70 25.91
N ARG A 269 24.42 15.55 26.04
CA ARG A 269 25.19 14.46 25.42
C ARG A 269 24.80 13.08 25.94
N ALA A 270 24.53 12.92 27.22
CA ALA A 270 24.14 11.64 27.82
C ALA A 270 22.70 11.27 27.36
N VAL A 271 21.77 12.23 27.33
CA VAL A 271 20.44 12.04 26.83
C VAL A 271 20.48 11.59 25.36
N LEU A 272 21.24 12.29 24.52
CA LEU A 272 21.39 11.95 23.11
C LEU A 272 22.02 10.57 22.91
N LYS A 273 23.07 10.24 23.68
CA LYS A 273 23.72 8.91 23.64
C LYS A 273 22.73 7.79 23.94
N HIS A 274 21.97 7.88 25.04
CA HIS A 274 21.01 6.83 25.40
C HIS A 274 19.86 6.74 24.39
N PHE A 275 19.40 7.87 23.88
CA PHE A 275 18.37 7.92 22.83
C PHE A 275 18.83 7.21 21.55
N VAL A 276 20.02 7.56 21.03
CA VAL A 276 20.58 6.96 19.81
C VAL A 276 20.86 5.47 20.01
N LEU A 277 21.49 5.07 21.11
CA LEU A 277 21.74 3.65 21.40
C LEU A 277 20.45 2.83 21.47
N ALA A 278 19.41 3.39 22.09
CA ALA A 278 18.10 2.73 22.16
C ALA A 278 17.42 2.61 20.79
N MET A 279 17.68 3.50 19.84
CA MET A 279 17.13 3.45 18.50
C MET A 279 17.83 2.42 17.60
N LEU A 280 19.10 2.10 17.88
CA LEU A 280 19.94 1.24 17.03
C LEU A 280 19.34 -0.12 16.68
N PRO A 281 18.67 -0.87 17.58
CA PRO A 281 18.08 -2.17 17.20
C PRO A 281 17.12 -2.09 16.02
N GLY A 282 16.24 -1.09 16.01
CA GLY A 282 15.29 -0.90 14.89
C GLY A 282 15.99 -0.49 13.60
N VAL A 283 16.98 0.40 13.68
CA VAL A 283 17.80 0.79 12.52
C VAL A 283 18.55 -0.42 11.96
N LEU A 284 19.14 -1.24 12.81
CA LEU A 284 19.89 -2.44 12.41
C LEU A 284 18.96 -3.44 11.68
N VAL A 285 17.78 -3.69 12.24
CA VAL A 285 16.79 -4.57 11.60
C VAL A 285 16.42 -4.05 10.21
N LEU A 286 16.19 -2.75 10.06
CA LEU A 286 15.90 -2.16 8.74
C LEU A 286 17.06 -2.38 7.78
N VAL A 287 18.29 -2.07 8.18
CA VAL A 287 19.49 -2.19 7.32
C VAL A 287 19.73 -3.64 6.90
N LEU A 288 19.61 -4.60 7.83
CA LEU A 288 19.78 -6.03 7.54
C LEU A 288 18.71 -6.53 6.55
N ALA A 289 17.44 -6.16 6.75
CA ALA A 289 16.37 -6.53 5.84
C ALA A 289 16.57 -5.93 4.44
N GLN A 290 16.94 -4.64 4.36
CA GLN A 290 17.23 -3.98 3.10
C GLN A 290 18.41 -4.65 2.37
N HIS A 291 19.49 -4.99 3.10
CA HIS A 291 20.63 -5.68 2.54
C HIS A 291 20.27 -7.07 2.02
N ALA A 292 19.48 -7.84 2.76
CA ALA A 292 19.04 -9.19 2.34
C ALA A 292 18.30 -9.17 1.00
N VAL A 293 17.44 -8.16 0.79
CA VAL A 293 16.64 -8.03 -0.44
C VAL A 293 17.46 -7.41 -1.58
N THR A 294 18.22 -6.34 -1.30
CA THR A 294 18.90 -5.55 -2.36
C THR A 294 20.32 -6.03 -2.66
N GLY A 295 20.96 -6.74 -1.75
CA GLY A 295 22.39 -7.03 -1.79
C GLY A 295 23.29 -5.83 -1.47
N ALA A 296 22.73 -4.65 -1.17
CA ALA A 296 23.46 -3.42 -0.91
C ALA A 296 23.12 -2.83 0.47
N TRP A 297 24.11 -2.31 1.20
CA TRP A 297 23.93 -1.84 2.58
C TRP A 297 23.21 -0.50 2.74
N LEU A 298 23.30 0.39 1.73
CA LEU A 298 22.78 1.76 1.80
C LEU A 298 21.68 2.04 0.77
N THR A 299 21.07 0.98 0.25
CA THR A 299 19.99 1.11 -0.75
C THR A 299 18.72 0.50 -0.21
N SER A 300 17.61 1.25 -0.25
CA SER A 300 16.32 0.67 0.12
C SER A 300 15.74 -0.18 -1.01
N SER A 301 15.10 -1.30 -0.65
CA SER A 301 14.38 -2.17 -1.59
C SER A 301 13.32 -1.40 -2.39
N GLN A 302 12.61 -0.49 -1.72
CA GLN A 302 11.61 0.36 -2.37
C GLN A 302 12.24 1.28 -3.43
N ARG A 303 13.37 1.93 -3.10
CA ARG A 303 14.09 2.78 -4.06
C ARG A 303 14.60 1.96 -5.26
N MET A 304 15.17 0.79 -5.01
CA MET A 304 15.68 -0.08 -6.07
C MET A 304 14.54 -0.59 -6.96
N TYR A 305 13.42 -1.02 -6.36
CA TYR A 305 12.25 -1.45 -7.11
C TYR A 305 11.74 -0.36 -8.05
N TYR A 306 11.52 0.84 -7.55
CA TYR A 306 11.00 1.93 -8.39
C TYR A 306 12.03 2.46 -9.39
N ALA A 307 13.32 2.38 -9.10
CA ALA A 307 14.36 2.70 -10.09
C ALA A 307 14.37 1.69 -11.24
N ASN A 308 14.09 0.42 -10.95
CA ASN A 308 14.04 -0.63 -11.96
C ASN A 308 12.72 -0.62 -12.76
N SER A 309 11.61 -0.20 -12.15
CA SER A 309 10.29 -0.22 -12.81
C SER A 309 9.92 1.07 -13.52
N ASP A 310 10.30 2.21 -12.99
CA ASP A 310 9.81 3.51 -13.44
C ASP A 310 10.94 4.48 -13.86
N GLY A 311 12.19 4.13 -13.59
CA GLY A 311 13.34 4.94 -13.92
C GLY A 311 13.40 6.30 -13.20
N PRO A 312 14.42 7.12 -13.48
CA PRO A 312 14.52 8.47 -12.96
C PRO A 312 13.61 9.45 -13.75
N PRO A 313 12.98 10.46 -13.12
CA PRO A 313 13.05 10.75 -11.68
C PRO A 313 12.20 9.84 -10.82
N GLY A 314 11.35 8.99 -11.41
CA GLY A 314 10.56 7.97 -10.74
C GLY A 314 9.55 8.50 -9.74
N CYS A 315 9.07 7.61 -8.89
CA CYS A 315 7.99 7.88 -7.92
C CYS A 315 8.31 8.98 -6.91
N TRP A 316 9.55 9.20 -6.61
CA TRP A 316 10.05 10.14 -5.59
C TRP A 316 10.71 11.39 -6.18
N GLY A 317 10.65 11.53 -7.51
CA GLY A 317 11.24 12.65 -8.21
C GLY A 317 10.35 13.88 -8.23
N VAL A 318 10.96 15.01 -8.62
CA VAL A 318 10.30 16.29 -8.87
C VAL A 318 10.61 16.69 -10.29
N GLY A 319 9.64 17.22 -11.00
CA GLY A 319 9.81 17.72 -12.35
C GLY A 319 8.90 17.06 -13.38
N LYS A 320 9.25 17.25 -14.64
CA LYS A 320 8.57 16.62 -15.76
C LYS A 320 8.87 15.12 -15.74
N ASP A 321 7.90 14.30 -16.03
CA ASP A 321 7.96 12.84 -16.02
C ASP A 321 8.11 12.19 -14.61
N ALA A 322 7.95 12.97 -13.52
CA ALA A 322 7.91 12.41 -12.18
C ALA A 322 6.61 11.62 -11.94
N GLY A 323 6.72 10.51 -11.24
CA GLY A 323 5.62 9.62 -10.87
C GLY A 323 5.89 8.17 -11.25
N CYS A 324 5.18 7.25 -10.61
CA CYS A 324 5.28 5.82 -10.93
C CYS A 324 4.46 5.51 -12.18
N LEU A 325 5.08 5.54 -13.35
CA LEU A 325 4.39 5.33 -14.62
C LEU A 325 3.82 3.92 -14.76
N TYR A 326 4.53 2.91 -14.27
CA TYR A 326 4.05 1.54 -14.30
C TYR A 326 2.85 1.33 -13.34
N GLU A 327 2.99 1.81 -12.11
CA GLU A 327 1.97 1.61 -11.08
C GLU A 327 0.74 2.52 -11.27
N HIS A 328 0.97 3.75 -11.72
CA HIS A 328 -0.03 4.80 -11.74
C HIS A 328 0.01 5.65 -13.02
N GLY A 329 0.38 5.06 -14.17
CA GLY A 329 0.56 5.81 -15.42
C GLY A 329 -0.63 6.66 -15.83
N GLU A 330 -1.85 6.14 -15.75
CA GLU A 330 -3.08 6.88 -16.05
C GLU A 330 -3.30 8.06 -15.08
N PHE A 331 -3.06 7.83 -13.79
CA PHE A 331 -3.15 8.87 -12.77
C PHE A 331 -2.13 9.99 -13.00
N VAL A 332 -0.88 9.63 -13.33
CA VAL A 332 0.20 10.58 -13.63
C VAL A 332 -0.13 11.38 -14.89
N ALA A 333 -0.55 10.72 -15.96
CA ALA A 333 -0.91 11.36 -17.23
C ALA A 333 -2.09 12.33 -17.05
N ALA A 334 -3.11 11.94 -16.30
CA ALA A 334 -4.30 12.75 -16.07
C ALA A 334 -4.05 13.95 -15.14
N ARG A 335 -3.15 13.84 -14.16
CA ARG A 335 -2.96 14.82 -13.08
C ARG A 335 -1.73 15.67 -13.23
N PHE A 336 -0.68 15.20 -13.89
CA PHE A 336 0.63 15.83 -13.93
C PHE A 336 1.18 16.01 -15.35
N ALA A 337 0.32 16.36 -16.29
CA ALA A 337 0.71 16.61 -17.68
C ALA A 337 1.90 17.60 -17.84
N ASN A 338 2.08 18.50 -16.85
CA ASN A 338 3.19 19.47 -16.80
C ASN A 338 4.30 19.04 -15.80
N GLY A 339 4.26 17.80 -15.30
CA GLY A 339 5.19 17.30 -14.30
C GLY A 339 4.76 17.57 -12.86
N PHE A 340 5.48 16.97 -11.90
CA PHE A 340 5.25 17.10 -10.48
C PHE A 340 6.19 18.14 -9.87
N GLY A 341 5.69 19.36 -9.73
CA GLY A 341 6.39 20.48 -9.08
C GLY A 341 5.73 20.89 -7.78
N ILE A 342 6.15 22.02 -7.21
CA ILE A 342 5.65 22.54 -5.91
C ILE A 342 4.13 22.73 -5.94
N VAL A 343 3.57 23.26 -7.03
CA VAL A 343 2.12 23.50 -7.17
C VAL A 343 1.36 22.16 -7.19
N ALA A 344 1.87 21.16 -7.92
CA ALA A 344 1.29 19.82 -7.94
C ALA A 344 1.38 19.13 -6.58
N ALA A 345 2.51 19.27 -5.87
CA ALA A 345 2.70 18.78 -4.51
C ALA A 345 1.73 19.42 -3.51
N ALA A 346 1.55 20.73 -3.58
CA ALA A 346 0.55 21.45 -2.77
C ALA A 346 -0.88 20.97 -3.07
N GLY A 347 -1.25 20.85 -4.36
CA GLY A 347 -2.54 20.33 -4.78
C GLY A 347 -2.79 18.89 -4.29
N THR A 348 -1.80 18.01 -4.39
CA THR A 348 -1.88 16.62 -3.89
C THR A 348 -2.03 16.61 -2.35
N THR A 349 -1.25 17.43 -1.65
CA THR A 349 -1.34 17.55 -0.18
C THR A 349 -2.71 18.08 0.25
N LEU A 350 -3.28 19.05 -0.46
CA LEU A 350 -4.64 19.57 -0.18
C LEU A 350 -5.72 18.51 -0.42
N ARG A 351 -5.60 17.67 -1.46
CA ARG A 351 -6.54 16.56 -1.68
C ARG A 351 -6.48 15.52 -0.55
N ARG A 352 -5.26 15.17 -0.09
CA ARG A 352 -5.08 14.30 1.08
C ARG A 352 -5.65 14.93 2.34
N LEU A 353 -5.32 16.22 2.60
CA LEU A 353 -5.81 16.92 3.76
C LEU A 353 -7.32 16.95 3.81
N ARG A 354 -7.98 17.15 2.69
CA ARG A 354 -9.43 17.14 2.61
C ARG A 354 -10.05 15.79 3.02
N MET A 355 -9.49 14.66 2.52
CA MET A 355 -9.93 13.34 2.96
C MET A 355 -9.61 13.11 4.44
N HIS A 356 -8.44 13.56 4.90
CA HIS A 356 -8.04 13.46 6.28
C HIS A 356 -8.96 14.24 7.24
N LEU A 357 -9.48 15.38 6.83
CA LEU A 357 -10.48 16.11 7.64
C LEU A 357 -11.73 15.26 7.89
N LEU A 358 -12.13 14.41 6.95
CA LEU A 358 -13.19 13.43 7.17
C LEU A 358 -12.76 12.35 8.16
N ASP A 359 -11.53 11.84 8.02
CA ASP A 359 -11.02 10.72 8.81
C ASP A 359 -10.89 11.06 10.31
N ILE A 360 -10.56 12.31 10.66
CA ILE A 360 -10.32 12.75 12.05
C ILE A 360 -11.52 12.49 12.96
N GLY A 361 -12.73 12.75 12.50
CA GLY A 361 -13.94 12.60 13.32
C GLY A 361 -15.09 11.93 12.57
N ASN A 362 -14.82 11.21 11.48
CA ASN A 362 -15.79 10.68 10.52
C ASN A 362 -16.75 11.77 9.97
N LEU A 363 -16.46 13.04 10.20
CA LEU A 363 -17.27 14.19 9.78
C LEU A 363 -16.40 15.42 9.67
N GLU A 364 -16.24 15.96 8.47
CA GLU A 364 -15.33 17.07 8.13
C GLU A 364 -15.39 18.30 9.09
N PRO A 365 -16.56 18.82 9.48
CA PRO A 365 -16.62 19.97 10.37
C PRO A 365 -16.00 19.73 11.76
N LEU A 366 -16.02 18.49 12.24
CA LEU A 366 -15.44 18.16 13.56
C LEU A 366 -13.92 18.32 13.56
N ALA A 367 -13.26 18.12 12.43
CA ALA A 367 -11.81 18.26 12.30
C ALA A 367 -11.32 19.66 12.61
N LEU A 368 -12.11 20.69 12.31
CA LEU A 368 -11.75 22.10 12.60
C LEU A 368 -11.55 22.34 14.10
N LEU A 369 -12.19 21.56 14.95
CA LEU A 369 -12.02 21.63 16.41
C LEU A 369 -10.58 21.32 16.84
N VAL A 370 -9.82 20.56 16.04
CA VAL A 370 -8.40 20.26 16.32
C VAL A 370 -7.58 21.55 16.49
N LEU A 371 -7.96 22.63 15.82
CA LEU A 371 -7.26 23.94 15.90
C LEU A 371 -7.55 24.72 17.20
N VAL A 372 -8.64 24.43 17.89
CA VAL A 372 -9.06 25.16 19.10
C VAL A 372 -7.99 25.15 20.22
N PRO A 373 -7.28 24.05 20.49
CA PRO A 373 -6.22 24.03 21.49
C PRO A 373 -5.10 25.03 21.21
N LEU A 374 -4.78 25.34 19.95
CA LEU A 374 -3.75 26.31 19.57
C LEU A 374 -4.17 27.75 19.88
N ALA A 375 -5.41 28.11 19.59
CA ALA A 375 -5.89 29.50 19.72
C ALA A 375 -5.77 30.03 21.15
N ARG A 376 -5.77 29.19 22.17
CA ARG A 376 -5.73 29.54 23.59
C ARG A 376 -4.41 29.21 24.33
N VAL A 377 -3.34 28.92 23.61
CA VAL A 377 -1.99 28.78 24.21
C VAL A 377 -1.38 30.12 24.65
N ARG A 378 -1.99 31.25 24.26
CA ARG A 378 -1.53 32.61 24.57
C ARG A 378 -1.69 32.92 26.07
N GLY A 379 -0.64 32.76 26.87
CA GLY A 379 -0.69 33.29 28.24
C GLY A 379 0.36 32.83 29.23
N THR A 380 0.91 31.64 29.13
CA THR A 380 2.01 31.20 29.99
C THR A 380 2.89 30.22 29.21
N ALA A 381 4.12 30.61 28.94
CA ALA A 381 5.11 29.88 28.13
C ALA A 381 5.45 28.45 28.63
N ARG A 382 4.92 28.00 29.76
CA ARG A 382 5.11 26.66 30.32
C ARG A 382 3.90 25.72 30.21
N ARG A 383 2.67 26.25 30.10
CA ARG A 383 1.46 25.42 29.98
C ARG A 383 1.06 25.31 28.51
N GLY A 384 1.05 24.08 27.97
CA GLY A 384 0.66 23.80 26.58
C GLY A 384 1.79 23.30 25.70
N ALA A 385 2.98 22.99 26.25
CA ALA A 385 4.11 22.43 25.48
C ALA A 385 3.75 21.08 24.85
N ALA A 386 2.96 20.27 25.53
CA ALA A 386 2.49 18.99 25.00
C ALA A 386 1.50 19.16 23.83
N VAL A 387 0.63 20.16 23.89
CA VAL A 387 -0.26 20.54 22.77
C VAL A 387 0.55 20.97 21.57
N LEU A 388 1.55 21.83 21.76
CA LEU A 388 2.40 22.30 20.65
C LEU A 388 3.21 21.16 20.04
N ALA A 389 3.72 20.23 20.84
CA ALA A 389 4.44 19.05 20.36
C ALA A 389 3.53 18.13 19.53
N ALA A 390 2.30 17.90 19.98
CA ALA A 390 1.29 17.14 19.25
C ALA A 390 0.99 17.77 17.88
N PHE A 391 0.75 19.08 17.84
CA PHE A 391 0.55 19.82 16.59
C PHE A 391 1.77 19.81 15.68
N ALA A 392 2.96 20.03 16.23
CA ALA A 392 4.19 19.99 15.46
C ALA A 392 4.39 18.62 14.79
N LEU A 393 4.07 17.53 15.49
CA LEU A 393 4.16 16.19 14.92
C LEU A 393 3.14 16.01 13.79
N VAL A 394 1.88 16.42 13.96
CA VAL A 394 0.86 16.34 12.91
C VAL A 394 1.30 17.10 11.66
N ILE A 395 1.72 18.36 11.80
CA ILE A 395 2.14 19.19 10.66
C ILE A 395 3.41 18.63 10.00
N LEU A 396 4.43 18.27 10.77
CA LEU A 396 5.67 17.71 10.21
C LEU A 396 5.43 16.37 9.52
N HIS A 397 4.51 15.55 10.02
CA HIS A 397 4.12 14.31 9.38
C HIS A 397 3.46 14.58 8.01
N MET A 398 2.52 15.51 7.93
CA MET A 398 1.89 15.91 6.67
C MET A 398 2.90 16.48 5.67
N LEU A 399 3.83 17.32 6.15
CA LEU A 399 4.88 17.88 5.31
C LEU A 399 5.88 16.82 4.82
N ALA A 400 6.19 15.80 5.62
CA ALA A 400 7.08 14.71 5.23
C ALA A 400 6.55 13.93 4.00
N TYR A 401 5.23 13.85 3.83
CA TYR A 401 4.60 13.20 2.69
C TYR A 401 4.25 14.15 1.52
N ALA A 402 4.46 15.46 1.66
CA ALA A 402 4.17 16.42 0.59
C ALA A 402 4.92 16.15 -0.73
N PRO A 403 6.20 15.67 -0.72
CA PRO A 403 6.92 15.33 -1.96
C PRO A 403 6.39 14.09 -2.69
N PHE A 404 5.52 13.30 -2.07
CA PHE A 404 4.99 12.10 -2.72
C PHE A 404 3.79 12.45 -3.60
N TYR A 405 3.85 12.08 -4.88
CA TYR A 405 2.89 12.51 -5.91
C TYR A 405 1.51 11.84 -5.80
N PHE A 406 1.44 10.58 -5.35
CA PHE A 406 0.22 9.80 -5.32
C PHE A 406 -0.66 10.16 -4.12
N ASP A 407 -1.96 10.39 -4.32
CA ASP A 407 -2.88 10.82 -3.26
C ASP A 407 -2.94 9.79 -2.11
N GLY A 408 -2.87 8.51 -2.42
CA GLY A 408 -2.89 7.44 -1.44
C GLY A 408 -4.24 7.21 -0.76
N ASN A 409 -5.31 7.82 -1.28
CA ASN A 409 -6.65 7.65 -0.74
C ASN A 409 -7.20 6.26 -1.09
N TYR A 410 -7.88 5.64 -0.13
CA TYR A 410 -8.46 4.32 -0.30
C TYR A 410 -9.84 4.23 0.38
N PRO A 411 -10.82 3.52 -0.19
CA PRO A 411 -12.12 3.35 0.44
C PRO A 411 -11.99 2.76 1.85
N GLY A 412 -12.72 3.32 2.81
CA GLY A 412 -12.63 2.93 4.22
C GLY A 412 -11.35 3.33 4.95
N GLY A 413 -10.24 3.52 4.23
CA GLY A 413 -8.95 3.93 4.78
C GLY A 413 -8.65 5.43 4.67
N GLY A 414 -9.46 6.18 3.95
CA GLY A 414 -9.34 7.61 3.78
C GLY A 414 -7.97 8.06 3.25
N ALA A 415 -7.41 9.12 3.84
CA ALA A 415 -6.08 9.64 3.54
C ALA A 415 -4.99 8.80 4.24
N ARG A 416 -4.77 7.55 3.78
CA ARG A 416 -3.92 6.56 4.46
C ARG A 416 -2.53 7.08 4.87
N LEU A 417 -1.92 7.98 4.09
CA LEU A 417 -0.60 8.54 4.40
C LEU A 417 -0.61 9.47 5.63
N PHE A 418 -1.77 9.99 6.01
CA PHE A 418 -1.96 10.84 7.19
C PHE A 418 -2.63 10.10 8.35
N ALA A 419 -3.12 8.88 8.15
CA ALA A 419 -3.82 8.10 9.16
C ALA A 419 -2.97 7.83 10.44
N ASP A 420 -1.65 7.82 10.29
CA ASP A 420 -0.71 7.57 11.40
C ASP A 420 -0.85 8.59 12.56
N VAL A 421 -1.35 9.80 12.30
CA VAL A 421 -1.49 10.87 13.31
C VAL A 421 -2.91 11.01 13.89
N LEU A 422 -3.90 10.29 13.37
CA LEU A 422 -5.29 10.35 13.84
C LEU A 422 -5.44 10.21 15.37
N PRO A 423 -4.75 9.28 16.06
CA PRO A 423 -4.88 9.16 17.52
C PRO A 423 -4.39 10.40 18.28
N ILE A 424 -3.40 11.13 17.73
CA ILE A 424 -2.90 12.37 18.30
C ILE A 424 -3.97 13.47 18.14
N GLU A 425 -4.62 13.51 16.99
CA GLU A 425 -5.71 14.45 16.70
C GLU A 425 -6.95 14.16 17.55
N HIS A 426 -7.26 12.89 17.86
CA HIS A 426 -8.30 12.53 18.82
C HIS A 426 -8.01 13.11 20.23
N ALA A 427 -6.74 13.07 20.66
CA ALA A 427 -6.36 13.73 21.92
C ALA A 427 -6.56 15.23 21.86
N LEU A 428 -6.22 15.88 20.74
CA LEU A 428 -6.43 17.31 20.51
C LEU A 428 -7.93 17.68 20.46
N LEU A 429 -8.77 16.86 19.81
CA LEU A 429 -10.24 17.05 19.80
C LEU A 429 -10.82 17.00 21.21
N ALA A 430 -10.41 16.02 22.01
CA ALA A 430 -10.88 15.89 23.40
C ALA A 430 -10.48 17.13 24.25
N VAL A 431 -9.26 17.64 24.06
CA VAL A 431 -8.79 18.90 24.67
C VAL A 431 -9.60 20.11 24.16
N ALA A 432 -9.96 20.12 22.86
CA ALA A 432 -10.76 21.18 22.26
C ALA A 432 -12.13 21.32 22.96
N VAL A 433 -12.82 20.20 23.17
CA VAL A 433 -14.09 20.21 23.92
C VAL A 433 -13.91 20.80 25.31
N ALA A 434 -12.85 20.39 26.04
CA ALA A 434 -12.56 20.91 27.38
C ALA A 434 -12.26 22.43 27.41
N ARG A 435 -11.85 23.00 26.28
CA ARG A 435 -11.61 24.45 26.16
C ARG A 435 -12.83 25.25 25.67
N LEU A 436 -13.76 24.59 25.01
CA LEU A 436 -14.98 25.21 24.49
C LEU A 436 -16.11 25.25 25.51
N VAL A 437 -16.21 24.22 26.38
CA VAL A 437 -17.28 24.11 27.35
C VAL A 437 -16.74 24.18 28.77
N SER A 438 -17.58 24.63 29.73
CA SER A 438 -17.23 24.59 31.16
C SER A 438 -17.11 23.15 31.67
N ALA A 439 -16.32 22.92 32.72
CA ALA A 439 -16.08 21.60 33.30
C ALA A 439 -17.39 20.81 33.62
N PRO A 440 -18.45 21.40 34.20
CA PRO A 440 -19.70 20.71 34.43
C PRO A 440 -20.43 20.25 33.16
N ARG A 441 -20.19 20.91 32.04
CA ARG A 441 -20.80 20.59 30.75
C ARG A 441 -19.93 19.71 29.86
N TYR A 442 -18.70 19.38 30.29
CA TYR A 442 -17.75 18.61 29.50
C TYR A 442 -18.33 17.28 29.01
N VAL A 443 -18.97 16.50 29.90
CA VAL A 443 -19.53 15.19 29.54
C VAL A 443 -20.56 15.31 28.41
N ARG A 444 -21.41 16.32 28.44
CA ARG A 444 -22.40 16.55 27.37
C ARG A 444 -21.70 16.88 26.04
N GLY A 445 -20.68 17.73 26.06
CA GLY A 445 -19.88 18.06 24.86
C GLY A 445 -19.15 16.84 24.31
N ALA A 446 -18.57 16.00 25.15
CA ALA A 446 -17.88 14.78 24.78
C ALA A 446 -18.83 13.73 24.16
N LEU A 447 -19.99 13.50 24.78
CA LEU A 447 -21.03 12.62 24.25
C LEU A 447 -21.56 13.12 22.90
N ALA A 448 -21.78 14.44 22.77
CA ALA A 448 -22.19 15.05 21.50
C ALA A 448 -21.14 14.86 20.40
N LEU A 449 -19.86 15.01 20.73
CA LEU A 449 -18.77 14.79 19.79
C LEU A 449 -18.70 13.32 19.31
N VAL A 450 -18.79 12.36 20.22
CA VAL A 450 -18.79 10.93 19.89
C VAL A 450 -20.05 10.56 19.09
N ALA A 451 -21.22 11.10 19.46
CA ALA A 451 -22.47 10.90 18.72
C ALA A 451 -22.39 11.44 17.29
N ALA A 452 -21.83 12.64 17.10
CA ALA A 452 -21.63 13.24 15.80
C ALA A 452 -20.62 12.43 14.95
N SER A 453 -19.56 11.91 15.57
CA SER A 453 -18.59 11.02 14.90
C SER A 453 -19.24 9.72 14.42
N LEU A 454 -20.10 9.09 15.25
CA LEU A 454 -20.85 7.89 14.87
C LEU A 454 -21.89 8.17 13.78
N ALA A 455 -22.57 9.32 13.83
CA ALA A 455 -23.49 9.74 12.78
C ALA A 455 -22.77 9.96 11.44
N GLY A 456 -21.60 10.61 11.46
CA GLY A 456 -20.73 10.76 10.29
C GLY A 456 -20.30 9.41 9.74
N PHE A 457 -19.87 8.49 10.59
CA PHE A 457 -19.55 7.13 10.19
C PHE A 457 -20.74 6.44 9.49
N ALA A 458 -21.95 6.52 10.08
CA ALA A 458 -23.14 5.91 9.47
C ALA A 458 -23.46 6.45 8.08
N VAL A 459 -23.19 7.74 7.83
CA VAL A 459 -23.41 8.38 6.52
C VAL A 459 -22.41 7.90 5.48
N HIS A 460 -21.13 7.81 5.82
CA HIS A 460 -20.05 7.52 4.87
C HIS A 460 -19.75 6.04 4.71
N ALA A 461 -19.97 5.26 5.76
CA ALA A 461 -19.59 3.84 5.82
C ALA A 461 -20.24 2.99 4.73
N SER A 462 -21.55 3.14 4.50
CA SER A 462 -22.28 2.32 3.52
C SER A 462 -21.72 2.48 2.11
N PHE A 463 -21.21 3.66 1.77
CA PHE A 463 -20.59 3.92 0.48
C PHE A 463 -19.17 3.34 0.38
N ASP A 464 -18.36 3.61 1.40
CA ASP A 464 -16.97 3.13 1.44
C ASP A 464 -16.90 1.61 1.63
N HIS A 465 -17.78 1.04 2.43
CA HIS A 465 -17.82 -0.38 2.72
C HIS A 465 -18.15 -1.21 1.46
N GLY A 466 -19.08 -0.73 0.63
CA GLY A 466 -19.36 -1.38 -0.66
C GLY A 466 -18.14 -1.46 -1.55
N LYS A 467 -17.42 -0.33 -1.70
CA LYS A 467 -16.17 -0.29 -2.49
C LYS A 467 -15.07 -1.15 -1.88
N LEU A 468 -14.97 -1.16 -0.56
CA LEU A 468 -13.97 -1.96 0.15
C LEU A 468 -14.20 -3.46 -0.04
N ALA A 469 -15.46 -3.90 -0.04
CA ALA A 469 -15.83 -5.30 -0.27
C ALA A 469 -15.65 -5.75 -1.73
N GLU A 470 -15.57 -4.80 -2.67
CA GLU A 470 -15.38 -5.05 -4.12
C GLU A 470 -13.90 -5.28 -4.45
N ARG A 471 -13.19 -6.22 -3.89
CA ARG A 471 -11.83 -6.59 -4.30
C ARG A 471 -10.97 -5.38 -4.76
N ASP A 472 -9.92 -5.05 -4.16
CA ASP A 472 -8.97 -3.98 -4.54
C ASP A 472 -9.55 -2.86 -5.48
N GLY A 473 -10.66 -2.26 -5.08
CA GLY A 473 -11.35 -1.24 -5.87
C GLY A 473 -12.03 -1.75 -7.15
N GLY A 474 -12.51 -3.00 -7.16
CA GLY A 474 -13.17 -3.65 -8.28
C GLY A 474 -12.24 -4.41 -9.23
N ARG A 475 -10.93 -4.38 -8.99
CA ARG A 475 -9.96 -5.15 -9.78
C ARG A 475 -10.01 -6.64 -9.42
N PRO A 476 -9.88 -7.54 -10.40
CA PRO A 476 -9.75 -8.97 -10.15
C PRO A 476 -8.59 -9.27 -9.19
N MET A 477 -8.87 -10.03 -8.13
CA MET A 477 -7.90 -10.37 -7.10
C MET A 477 -7.89 -11.88 -6.86
N PHE A 478 -6.70 -12.46 -6.71
CA PHE A 478 -6.56 -13.85 -6.31
C PHE A 478 -7.14 -14.09 -4.91
N GLU A 479 -8.05 -15.09 -4.80
CA GLU A 479 -8.72 -15.47 -3.56
C GLU A 479 -8.33 -16.90 -3.17
N PRO A 480 -7.45 -17.09 -2.18
CA PRO A 480 -7.01 -18.44 -1.75
C PRO A 480 -8.17 -19.35 -1.32
N ASP A 481 -9.22 -18.78 -0.74
CA ASP A 481 -10.41 -19.54 -0.30
C ASP A 481 -11.13 -20.25 -1.44
N LEU A 482 -11.07 -19.71 -2.65
CA LEU A 482 -11.65 -20.36 -3.82
C LEU A 482 -10.87 -21.62 -4.18
N VAL A 483 -9.53 -21.58 -4.05
CA VAL A 483 -8.66 -22.74 -4.27
C VAL A 483 -9.01 -23.84 -3.26
N ALA A 484 -9.15 -23.50 -2.00
CA ALA A 484 -9.54 -24.43 -0.94
C ALA A 484 -10.95 -25.01 -1.17
N ARG A 485 -11.92 -24.20 -1.53
CA ARG A 485 -13.31 -24.63 -1.85
C ARG A 485 -13.37 -25.55 -3.07
N ALA A 486 -12.46 -25.38 -4.02
CA ALA A 486 -12.32 -26.25 -5.19
C ALA A 486 -11.58 -27.58 -4.86
N ASN A 487 -11.25 -27.82 -3.58
CA ASN A 487 -10.47 -28.98 -3.10
C ASN A 487 -9.10 -29.14 -3.80
N VAL A 488 -8.50 -28.04 -4.24
CA VAL A 488 -7.15 -28.02 -4.81
C VAL A 488 -6.15 -27.88 -3.66
N THR A 489 -5.59 -28.98 -3.21
CA THR A 489 -4.68 -29.03 -2.04
C THR A 489 -3.22 -29.19 -2.42
N SER A 490 -2.93 -29.57 -3.67
CA SER A 490 -1.56 -29.80 -4.16
C SER A 490 -1.46 -29.55 -5.66
N GLY A 491 -0.26 -29.36 -6.15
CA GLY A 491 0.01 -29.15 -7.57
C GLY A 491 0.36 -27.71 -7.91
N LEU A 492 0.10 -27.30 -9.15
CA LEU A 492 0.44 -25.97 -9.68
C LEU A 492 -0.82 -25.21 -10.07
N VAL A 493 -0.99 -24.00 -9.56
CA VAL A 493 -2.07 -23.09 -9.96
C VAL A 493 -1.47 -21.88 -10.67
N PHE A 494 -1.80 -21.72 -11.95
CA PHE A 494 -1.52 -20.52 -12.70
C PHE A 494 -2.62 -19.48 -12.47
N VAL A 495 -2.22 -18.22 -12.20
CA VAL A 495 -3.13 -17.10 -11.89
C VAL A 495 -2.97 -16.01 -12.93
N ASP A 496 -4.06 -15.58 -13.56
CA ASP A 496 -4.09 -14.57 -14.62
C ASP A 496 -4.09 -13.11 -14.11
N THR A 497 -3.94 -12.90 -12.81
CA THR A 497 -3.86 -11.58 -12.18
C THR A 497 -2.68 -11.49 -11.22
N ASP A 498 -2.11 -10.28 -11.05
CA ASP A 498 -1.11 -9.99 -10.03
C ASP A 498 -1.72 -9.40 -8.74
N HIS A 499 -3.00 -9.05 -8.78
CA HIS A 499 -3.70 -8.57 -7.58
C HIS A 499 -3.96 -9.73 -6.62
N GLY A 500 -3.38 -9.63 -5.44
CA GLY A 500 -3.46 -10.66 -4.42
C GLY A 500 -2.61 -11.92 -4.69
N PHE A 501 -1.84 -11.97 -5.76
CA PHE A 501 -0.96 -13.08 -6.10
C PHE A 501 -0.08 -13.51 -4.92
N ALA A 502 0.46 -12.55 -4.17
CA ALA A 502 1.29 -12.79 -2.99
C ALA A 502 0.60 -13.62 -1.89
N LEU A 503 -0.74 -13.68 -1.85
CA LEU A 503 -1.47 -14.51 -0.87
C LEU A 503 -1.29 -16.01 -1.11
N GLY A 504 -1.18 -16.42 -2.36
CA GLY A 504 -0.96 -17.82 -2.74
C GLY A 504 0.50 -18.17 -3.00
N HIS A 505 1.36 -17.15 -3.17
CA HIS A 505 2.77 -17.39 -3.44
C HIS A 505 3.48 -18.00 -2.23
N ASP A 506 4.00 -19.21 -2.39
CA ASP A 506 4.86 -19.85 -1.39
C ASP A 506 6.31 -19.44 -1.67
N PRO A 507 7.00 -18.77 -0.72
CA PRO A 507 8.42 -18.43 -0.87
C PRO A 507 9.30 -19.64 -1.17
N GLU A 508 8.97 -20.81 -0.63
CA GLU A 508 9.75 -22.03 -0.88
C GLU A 508 9.47 -22.69 -2.23
N ALA A 509 8.35 -22.36 -2.88
CA ALA A 509 7.94 -22.83 -4.21
C ALA A 509 8.21 -24.36 -4.43
N ARG A 510 7.87 -25.19 -3.43
CA ARG A 510 8.15 -26.63 -3.45
C ARG A 510 6.86 -27.42 -3.53
N ILE A 511 6.63 -28.09 -4.64
CA ILE A 511 5.46 -28.98 -4.80
C ILE A 511 5.41 -30.07 -3.70
N LYS A 512 6.56 -30.51 -3.19
CA LYS A 512 6.61 -31.51 -2.10
C LYS A 512 5.84 -31.10 -0.84
N ASN A 513 5.59 -29.81 -0.64
CA ASN A 513 4.90 -29.26 0.52
C ASN A 513 3.46 -28.82 0.22
N GLY A 514 2.90 -29.13 -0.96
CA GLY A 514 1.52 -28.82 -1.30
C GLY A 514 1.35 -28.03 -2.60
N LEU A 515 0.81 -26.84 -2.53
CA LEU A 515 0.39 -26.03 -3.67
C LEU A 515 1.46 -25.01 -4.05
N VAL A 516 1.82 -24.96 -5.34
CA VAL A 516 2.62 -23.87 -5.93
C VAL A 516 1.69 -22.94 -6.71
N VAL A 517 1.74 -21.66 -6.42
CA VAL A 517 0.99 -20.63 -7.15
C VAL A 517 1.95 -19.82 -8.00
N ALA A 518 1.70 -19.76 -9.30
CA ALA A 518 2.51 -19.03 -10.26
C ALA A 518 1.64 -18.09 -11.10
N ARG A 519 2.23 -17.03 -11.62
CA ARG A 519 1.56 -16.13 -12.55
C ARG A 519 1.48 -16.76 -13.94
N LEU A 520 0.29 -16.68 -14.54
CA LEU A 520 0.12 -17.01 -15.96
C LEU A 520 0.85 -15.94 -16.78
N ARG A 521 1.79 -16.36 -17.61
CA ARG A 521 2.52 -15.46 -18.52
C ARG A 521 1.92 -15.44 -19.92
N GLY A 522 1.17 -16.50 -20.28
CA GLY A 522 0.58 -16.63 -21.61
C GLY A 522 1.60 -16.94 -22.70
N ASP A 523 2.80 -17.34 -22.33
CA ASP A 523 3.91 -17.69 -23.21
C ASP A 523 4.53 -19.03 -22.80
N ASP A 524 5.62 -19.43 -23.45
CA ASP A 524 6.24 -20.74 -23.25
C ASP A 524 6.86 -20.92 -21.84
N ARG A 525 6.97 -19.85 -21.02
CA ARG A 525 7.41 -19.95 -19.62
C ARG A 525 6.46 -20.78 -18.78
N ASP A 526 5.16 -20.75 -19.05
CA ASP A 526 4.16 -21.54 -18.33
C ASP A 526 4.42 -23.03 -18.51
N ARG A 527 4.72 -23.46 -19.75
CA ARG A 527 5.09 -24.84 -20.05
C ARG A 527 6.43 -25.23 -19.45
N LEU A 528 7.42 -24.38 -19.51
CA LEU A 528 8.74 -24.63 -18.93
C LEU A 528 8.67 -24.79 -17.41
N LEU A 529 7.87 -24.00 -16.71
CA LEU A 529 7.65 -24.17 -15.29
C LEU A 529 6.95 -25.52 -14.99
N TYR A 530 5.92 -25.86 -15.76
CA TYR A 530 5.19 -27.10 -15.62
C TYR A 530 6.10 -28.32 -15.79
N ASP A 531 6.94 -28.34 -16.84
CA ASP A 531 7.90 -29.43 -17.09
C ASP A 531 9.00 -29.49 -16.00
N LYS A 532 9.48 -28.33 -15.51
CA LYS A 532 10.47 -28.25 -14.43
C LYS A 532 9.96 -28.80 -13.10
N LEU A 533 8.68 -28.70 -12.85
CA LEU A 533 8.03 -29.21 -11.65
C LEU A 533 7.53 -30.65 -11.80
N ASP A 534 8.02 -31.40 -12.79
CA ASP A 534 7.67 -32.82 -13.07
C ASP A 534 6.18 -33.03 -13.42
N ARG A 535 5.58 -32.02 -14.09
CA ARG A 535 4.20 -32.12 -14.63
C ARG A 535 3.15 -32.43 -13.58
N PRO A 536 3.04 -31.66 -12.50
CA PRO A 536 2.08 -31.93 -11.44
C PRO A 536 0.64 -31.73 -11.94
N PRO A 537 -0.38 -32.14 -11.16
CA PRO A 537 -1.74 -31.69 -11.37
C PRO A 537 -1.77 -30.17 -11.45
N THR A 538 -2.36 -29.63 -12.52
CA THR A 538 -2.26 -28.18 -12.80
C THR A 538 -3.62 -27.60 -13.08
N TYR A 539 -3.80 -26.37 -12.62
CA TYR A 539 -5.04 -25.63 -12.65
C TYR A 539 -4.81 -24.22 -13.15
N LEU A 540 -5.82 -23.63 -13.78
CA LEU A 540 -5.86 -22.23 -14.16
C LEU A 540 -6.92 -21.52 -13.31
N TYR A 541 -6.47 -20.51 -12.56
CA TYR A 541 -7.31 -19.56 -11.88
C TYR A 541 -7.48 -18.33 -12.78
N LYS A 542 -8.69 -18.12 -13.31
CA LYS A 542 -9.01 -17.00 -14.21
C LYS A 542 -10.33 -16.35 -13.86
N TYR A 543 -10.56 -15.18 -14.43
CA TYR A 543 -11.82 -14.46 -14.30
C TYR A 543 -12.68 -14.65 -15.55
N GLU A 544 -13.91 -15.06 -15.37
CA GLU A 544 -14.89 -15.19 -16.44
C GLU A 544 -16.03 -14.21 -16.20
N VAL A 545 -16.43 -13.53 -17.27
CA VAL A 545 -17.69 -12.79 -17.28
C VAL A 545 -18.78 -13.81 -17.47
N PRO A 546 -19.71 -13.99 -16.50
CA PRO A 546 -20.84 -14.90 -16.72
C PRO A 546 -21.57 -14.54 -17.99
N PRO A 547 -21.96 -15.52 -18.83
CA PRO A 547 -22.81 -15.22 -19.96
C PRO A 547 -24.05 -14.51 -19.43
N LEU A 548 -24.42 -13.39 -20.06
CA LEU A 548 -25.69 -12.71 -19.79
C LEU A 548 -26.79 -13.73 -20.00
N SER A 549 -27.21 -14.41 -18.92
CA SER A 549 -28.48 -15.13 -18.92
C SER A 549 -29.50 -14.08 -19.33
N SER A 550 -30.17 -14.27 -20.48
CA SER A 550 -31.15 -13.34 -21.04
C SER A 550 -31.97 -12.75 -19.89
N PRO A 551 -31.85 -11.48 -19.54
CA PRO A 551 -32.67 -10.94 -18.50
C PRO A 551 -34.06 -10.86 -19.06
N THR A 552 -35.02 -11.50 -18.46
CA THR A 552 -36.32 -10.90 -18.34
C THR A 552 -36.10 -9.58 -17.63
N LEU A 553 -35.84 -8.53 -18.42
CA LEU A 553 -35.65 -7.18 -17.90
C LEU A 553 -36.89 -6.85 -17.06
N PRO A 554 -36.75 -6.57 -15.75
CA PRO A 554 -37.87 -5.96 -15.05
C PRO A 554 -38.16 -4.66 -15.79
N VAL A 555 -39.43 -4.46 -16.17
CA VAL A 555 -39.88 -3.23 -16.83
C VAL A 555 -39.53 -2.09 -15.86
N LEU A 556 -38.46 -1.35 -16.19
CA LEU A 556 -38.08 -0.18 -15.43
C LEU A 556 -39.14 0.90 -15.55
N PRO A 557 -39.50 1.59 -14.47
CA PRO A 557 -40.41 2.71 -14.55
C PRO A 557 -39.88 3.76 -15.56
N PRO A 558 -40.75 4.46 -16.29
CA PRO A 558 -40.36 5.47 -17.25
C PRO A 558 -39.48 6.53 -16.58
N GLY A 559 -38.23 6.72 -17.07
CA GLY A 559 -37.29 7.71 -16.58
C GLY A 559 -36.18 7.17 -15.67
N ALA A 560 -36.17 5.89 -15.29
CA ALA A 560 -35.04 5.28 -14.63
C ALA A 560 -33.93 4.99 -15.66
N ALA A 561 -32.75 5.61 -15.47
CA ALA A 561 -31.59 5.25 -16.26
C ALA A 561 -31.27 3.75 -16.04
N PRO A 562 -30.98 2.98 -17.11
CA PRO A 562 -30.61 1.59 -16.95
C PRO A 562 -29.36 1.56 -16.04
N ALA A 563 -29.46 0.84 -14.92
CA ALA A 563 -28.31 0.49 -14.14
C ALA A 563 -27.46 -0.45 -15.01
N THR A 564 -26.55 0.11 -15.78
CA THR A 564 -25.48 -0.62 -16.47
C THR A 564 -24.51 -1.13 -15.40
N THR A 565 -24.95 -2.10 -14.60
CA THR A 565 -24.01 -2.96 -13.89
C THR A 565 -23.39 -3.83 -14.97
N ALA A 566 -22.21 -3.44 -15.44
CA ALA A 566 -21.38 -4.35 -16.23
C ALA A 566 -21.29 -5.66 -15.45
N PRO A 567 -21.46 -6.82 -16.11
CA PRO A 567 -21.42 -8.11 -15.42
C PRO A 567 -20.08 -8.23 -14.69
N VAL A 568 -20.13 -8.44 -13.39
CA VAL A 568 -18.93 -8.58 -12.56
C VAL A 568 -18.27 -9.89 -12.92
N ALA A 569 -17.02 -9.84 -13.35
CA ALA A 569 -16.22 -11.03 -13.62
C ALA A 569 -16.06 -11.85 -12.33
N VAL A 570 -16.36 -13.16 -12.42
CA VAL A 570 -16.22 -14.09 -11.29
C VAL A 570 -14.99 -14.97 -11.44
N PRO A 571 -14.26 -15.27 -10.35
CA PRO A 571 -13.10 -16.16 -10.42
C PRO A 571 -13.58 -17.62 -10.56
N VAL A 572 -12.89 -18.36 -11.43
CA VAL A 572 -13.08 -19.80 -11.63
C VAL A 572 -11.74 -20.54 -11.59
N ILE A 573 -11.76 -21.78 -11.15
CA ILE A 573 -10.61 -22.68 -11.20
C ILE A 573 -10.98 -23.85 -12.09
N ILE A 574 -10.17 -24.11 -13.11
CA ILE A 574 -10.36 -25.20 -14.04
C ILE A 574 -9.10 -26.06 -14.11
N PRO A 575 -9.21 -27.39 -14.25
CA PRO A 575 -8.08 -28.23 -14.64
C PRO A 575 -7.48 -27.72 -15.96
N TRP A 576 -6.18 -27.56 -16.01
CA TRP A 576 -5.51 -26.99 -17.17
C TRP A 576 -4.07 -27.50 -17.25
N ALA A 577 -3.55 -27.63 -18.44
CA ALA A 577 -2.15 -27.91 -18.66
C ALA A 577 -1.62 -26.95 -19.75
N PRO A 578 -0.46 -26.33 -19.54
CA PRO A 578 0.16 -25.54 -20.58
C PRO A 578 0.36 -26.37 -21.86
N PRO A 579 0.14 -25.79 -23.05
CA PRO A 579 0.35 -26.48 -24.31
C PRO A 579 1.80 -27.00 -24.42
N ALA A 580 2.03 -28.01 -25.22
CA ALA A 580 3.39 -28.51 -25.48
C ALA A 580 4.27 -27.40 -26.06
N LEU A 581 5.57 -27.43 -25.71
CA LEU A 581 6.52 -26.46 -26.27
C LEU A 581 6.61 -26.66 -27.79
N PRO A 582 6.46 -25.61 -28.57
CA PRO A 582 6.74 -25.65 -30.00
C PRO A 582 8.26 -25.73 -30.25
N ASP A 583 8.66 -26.10 -31.46
CA ASP A 583 10.08 -26.08 -31.88
C ASP A 583 10.71 -24.69 -31.73
N THR A 584 9.90 -23.66 -31.88
CA THR A 584 10.29 -22.27 -31.65
C THR A 584 9.58 -21.75 -30.41
N GLN A 585 10.32 -21.60 -29.33
CA GLN A 585 9.82 -21.02 -28.07
C GLN A 585 9.66 -19.51 -28.20
N ARG A 586 8.61 -18.98 -27.59
CA ARG A 586 8.25 -17.54 -27.66
C ARG A 586 8.08 -16.98 -26.27
N PHE A 587 8.75 -15.86 -26.02
CA PHE A 587 8.77 -15.18 -24.74
C PHE A 587 8.38 -13.73 -24.91
N GLU A 588 7.31 -13.30 -24.27
CA GLU A 588 6.86 -11.92 -24.26
C GLU A 588 7.79 -11.07 -23.36
N ALA A 589 8.28 -9.96 -23.91
CA ALA A 589 9.33 -9.16 -23.24
C ALA A 589 8.82 -8.50 -21.96
N GLU A 590 7.57 -8.10 -21.92
CA GLU A 590 6.94 -7.50 -20.73
C GLU A 590 6.78 -8.46 -19.55
N ALA A 591 6.90 -9.76 -19.76
CA ALA A 591 6.84 -10.74 -18.69
C ALA A 591 8.09 -10.73 -17.79
N GLU A 592 9.20 -10.16 -18.26
CA GLU A 592 10.44 -9.98 -17.48
C GLU A 592 10.46 -8.68 -16.65
N TRP A 593 9.34 -8.08 -16.42
CA TRP A 593 9.27 -6.92 -15.55
C TRP A 593 9.30 -7.32 -14.05
N PRO A 594 10.07 -6.61 -13.18
CA PRO A 594 11.04 -5.57 -13.54
C PRO A 594 12.25 -6.14 -14.26
N VAL A 595 12.90 -5.36 -15.09
CA VAL A 595 14.15 -5.74 -15.75
C VAL A 595 15.27 -5.93 -14.72
N LEU A 596 16.29 -6.73 -15.07
CA LEU A 596 17.40 -7.05 -14.15
C LEU A 596 18.27 -5.83 -13.84
N GLU A 597 18.63 -5.11 -14.92
CA GLU A 597 19.47 -3.91 -14.83
C GLU A 597 18.96 -2.87 -15.82
N GLN A 598 19.10 -1.61 -15.46
CA GLN A 598 18.88 -0.51 -16.38
C GLN A 598 19.76 0.70 -16.05
N SER A 599 20.11 1.46 -17.05
CA SER A 599 20.93 2.67 -16.91
C SER A 599 20.59 3.69 -17.99
N GLY A 600 20.73 4.97 -17.67
CA GLY A 600 20.53 6.09 -18.61
C GLY A 600 19.08 6.33 -19.03
N GLY A 601 18.15 5.49 -18.63
CA GLY A 601 16.73 5.55 -18.95
C GLY A 601 15.91 4.60 -18.11
N PHE A 602 14.70 4.34 -18.54
CA PHE A 602 13.79 3.43 -17.86
C PHE A 602 13.09 2.50 -18.86
N ALA A 603 12.90 1.25 -18.47
CA ALA A 603 12.18 0.22 -19.22
C ALA A 603 10.85 -0.07 -18.53
N VAL A 604 9.74 0.08 -19.26
CA VAL A 604 8.39 -0.12 -18.73
C VAL A 604 7.52 -0.88 -19.72
N PRO A 605 6.62 -1.77 -19.23
CA PRO A 605 5.59 -2.35 -20.08
C PRO A 605 4.60 -1.27 -20.52
N VAL A 606 4.36 -1.18 -21.82
CA VAL A 606 3.41 -0.23 -22.42
C VAL A 606 2.34 -0.98 -23.19
N PHE A 607 1.14 -0.41 -23.24
CA PHE A 607 0.06 -0.95 -24.04
C PHE A 607 0.38 -0.88 -25.53
N CYS A 608 0.13 -1.95 -26.26
CA CYS A 608 0.44 -2.08 -27.68
C CYS A 608 -0.62 -2.94 -28.39
N ASP A 609 -1.56 -2.31 -29.09
CA ASP A 609 -2.61 -3.01 -29.85
C ASP A 609 -2.08 -3.90 -30.99
N ALA A 610 -0.88 -3.62 -31.46
CA ALA A 610 -0.26 -4.29 -32.60
C ALA A 610 0.66 -5.45 -32.20
N CYS A 611 0.85 -5.67 -30.88
CA CYS A 611 1.75 -6.71 -30.38
C CYS A 611 1.12 -8.09 -30.51
N ALA A 612 1.95 -9.05 -30.93
CA ALA A 612 1.51 -10.42 -31.12
C ALA A 612 1.48 -11.18 -29.78
N GLY A 613 0.37 -11.82 -29.46
CA GLY A 613 0.24 -12.68 -28.28
C GLY A 613 -0.01 -11.94 -26.96
N GLY A 614 0.17 -10.63 -26.92
CA GLY A 614 -0.06 -9.79 -25.76
C GLY A 614 -0.60 -8.42 -26.17
N THR A 615 -1.07 -7.65 -25.22
CA THR A 615 -1.49 -6.26 -25.43
C THR A 615 -0.42 -5.26 -25.03
N ARG A 616 0.81 -5.72 -24.77
CA ARG A 616 1.89 -4.90 -24.21
C ARG A 616 3.23 -5.19 -24.90
N ALA A 617 4.16 -4.25 -24.76
CA ALA A 617 5.55 -4.38 -25.13
C ALA A 617 6.42 -3.75 -24.04
N LEU A 618 7.69 -4.16 -23.94
CA LEU A 618 8.67 -3.53 -23.05
C LEU A 618 9.30 -2.33 -23.75
N MET A 619 8.97 -1.12 -23.33
CA MET A 619 9.52 0.11 -23.87
C MET A 619 10.70 0.59 -23.02
N LEU A 620 11.84 0.86 -23.69
CA LEU A 620 13.02 1.51 -23.11
C LEU A 620 13.10 2.95 -23.59
N THR A 621 13.07 3.89 -22.65
CA THR A 621 13.11 5.34 -22.94
C THR A 621 14.34 5.96 -22.29
N PRO A 622 15.24 6.63 -23.06
CA PRO A 622 16.34 7.41 -22.51
C PRO A 622 15.85 8.62 -21.70
N THR A 623 16.56 8.98 -20.64
CA THR A 623 16.33 10.26 -19.98
C THR A 623 16.88 11.41 -20.84
N PRO A 624 16.29 12.62 -20.73
CA PRO A 624 16.78 13.80 -21.45
C PRO A 624 18.25 14.15 -21.16
N LEU A 625 18.74 13.77 -19.98
CA LEU A 625 20.11 14.04 -19.55
C LEU A 625 21.12 13.03 -20.10
N SER A 626 20.74 11.76 -20.21
CA SER A 626 21.65 10.71 -20.68
C SER A 626 21.69 10.61 -22.20
N GLY A 627 20.60 10.93 -22.88
CA GLY A 627 20.42 10.76 -24.31
C GLY A 627 20.48 9.31 -24.78
N ARG A 628 20.89 8.38 -23.92
CA ARG A 628 21.00 6.93 -24.18
C ARG A 628 20.49 6.15 -23.01
N ALA A 629 19.91 4.97 -23.27
CA ALA A 629 19.46 4.06 -22.23
C ALA A 629 19.87 2.62 -22.54
N ARG A 630 20.02 1.82 -21.50
CA ARG A 630 20.30 0.39 -21.57
C ARG A 630 19.46 -0.34 -20.55
N ALA A 631 18.91 -1.50 -20.94
CA ALA A 631 18.20 -2.39 -20.04
C ALA A 631 18.57 -3.85 -20.35
N THR A 632 18.61 -4.70 -19.33
CA THR A 632 18.89 -6.13 -19.47
C THR A 632 17.66 -6.93 -19.03
N ILE A 633 17.21 -7.84 -19.89
CA ILE A 633 16.14 -8.80 -19.57
C ILE A 633 16.70 -10.23 -19.61
N SER A 634 16.13 -11.11 -18.81
CA SER A 634 16.51 -12.54 -18.73
C SER A 634 15.46 -13.39 -19.45
N VAL A 635 15.89 -14.22 -20.37
CA VAL A 635 15.04 -15.18 -21.08
C VAL A 635 15.50 -16.59 -20.73
N PRO A 636 14.61 -17.47 -20.24
CA PRO A 636 15.01 -18.80 -19.79
C PRO A 636 15.58 -19.66 -20.93
N VAL A 637 16.68 -20.37 -20.64
CA VAL A 637 17.32 -21.33 -21.54
C VAL A 637 17.47 -22.65 -20.77
N PHE A 638 16.85 -23.72 -21.24
CA PHE A 638 16.83 -24.99 -20.51
C PHE A 638 17.88 -26.00 -20.98
N GLN A 639 18.37 -25.84 -22.19
CA GLN A 639 19.39 -26.72 -22.76
C GLN A 639 20.48 -25.89 -23.41
N ALA A 640 21.73 -26.24 -23.19
CA ALA A 640 22.82 -25.62 -23.90
C ALA A 640 22.79 -26.03 -25.40
N GLY A 641 23.15 -25.12 -26.27
CA GLY A 641 23.18 -25.39 -27.72
C GLY A 641 23.19 -24.13 -28.59
N ARG A 642 23.13 -24.38 -29.91
CA ARG A 642 22.94 -23.33 -30.91
C ARG A 642 21.45 -23.03 -31.04
N TYR A 643 21.11 -21.76 -31.11
CA TYR A 643 19.74 -21.28 -31.26
C TYR A 643 19.66 -20.29 -32.42
N SER A 644 18.61 -20.39 -33.21
CA SER A 644 18.17 -19.31 -34.07
C SER A 644 17.33 -18.37 -33.23
N VAL A 645 17.81 -17.16 -33.01
CA VAL A 645 17.17 -16.12 -32.17
C VAL A 645 16.46 -15.14 -33.07
N GLY A 646 15.15 -15.00 -32.90
CA GLY A 646 14.31 -14.00 -33.55
C GLY A 646 13.89 -12.91 -32.56
N ILE A 647 13.90 -11.67 -32.99
CA ILE A 647 13.52 -10.50 -32.21
C ILE A 647 12.36 -9.81 -32.91
N ARG A 648 11.27 -9.54 -32.19
CA ARG A 648 10.16 -8.73 -32.68
C ARG A 648 10.12 -7.41 -31.94
N ILE A 649 10.09 -6.32 -32.69
CA ILE A 649 10.09 -4.95 -32.19
C ILE A 649 8.81 -4.22 -32.53
N VAL A 650 8.50 -3.18 -31.74
CA VAL A 650 7.37 -2.26 -31.99
C VAL A 650 7.93 -0.98 -32.63
N GLN A 651 7.25 -0.51 -33.66
CA GLN A 651 7.60 0.73 -34.36
C GLN A 651 7.17 1.96 -33.52
N GLY A 652 8.09 2.94 -33.38
CA GLY A 652 7.98 4.02 -32.41
C GLY A 652 6.81 5.00 -32.59
N THR A 653 6.19 5.09 -33.78
CA THR A 653 5.08 6.02 -34.04
C THR A 653 3.75 5.61 -33.41
N LYS A 654 3.63 4.39 -32.90
CA LYS A 654 2.38 3.83 -32.34
C LYS A 654 2.40 3.57 -30.84
N LEU A 655 3.47 4.01 -30.14
CA LEU A 655 3.51 3.91 -28.68
C LEU A 655 2.66 5.03 -28.05
N PRO A 656 1.58 4.72 -27.31
CA PRO A 656 0.58 5.72 -26.90
C PRO A 656 1.08 6.82 -25.95
N HIS A 657 2.26 6.67 -25.37
CA HIS A 657 2.84 7.64 -24.43
C HIS A 657 4.17 8.24 -24.91
N ALA A 658 4.63 7.93 -26.11
CA ALA A 658 5.81 8.56 -26.71
C ALA A 658 5.50 10.00 -27.14
N LYS A 659 5.17 10.89 -26.21
CA LYS A 659 5.34 12.35 -26.40
C LYS A 659 6.83 12.70 -26.40
N THR A 660 7.63 11.91 -27.08
CA THR A 660 9.03 12.21 -27.30
C THR A 660 9.12 13.21 -28.45
N ARG A 661 9.57 14.41 -28.16
CA ARG A 661 10.18 15.30 -29.16
C ARG A 661 11.53 14.69 -29.59
N GLY A 662 11.48 13.55 -30.27
CA GLY A 662 12.62 12.82 -30.75
C GLY A 662 12.45 12.49 -32.24
N PRO A 663 13.50 12.09 -32.93
CA PRO A 663 13.39 11.66 -34.33
C PRO A 663 12.36 10.55 -34.46
N THR A 664 11.61 10.58 -35.54
CA THR A 664 10.53 9.65 -35.87
C THR A 664 10.99 8.20 -36.08
N VAL A 665 12.29 7.98 -36.17
CA VAL A 665 12.93 6.67 -36.35
C VAL A 665 13.56 6.26 -35.02
N PRO A 666 13.14 5.14 -34.41
CA PRO A 666 13.80 4.62 -33.23
C PRO A 666 15.23 4.17 -33.56
N ASP A 667 16.19 4.67 -32.78
CA ASP A 667 17.59 4.30 -32.90
C ASP A 667 18.01 3.52 -31.65
N GLY A 668 18.28 2.24 -31.83
CA GLY A 668 18.67 1.36 -30.76
C GLY A 668 19.02 -0.04 -31.24
N ALA A 669 19.32 -0.91 -30.30
CA ALA A 669 19.72 -2.27 -30.59
C ALA A 669 19.29 -3.27 -29.50
N VAL A 670 19.23 -4.55 -29.88
CA VAL A 670 19.16 -5.69 -28.95
C VAL A 670 20.40 -6.53 -29.16
N SER A 671 21.03 -7.00 -28.10
CA SER A 671 22.18 -7.90 -28.18
C SER A 671 22.08 -9.06 -27.20
N VAL A 672 22.58 -10.22 -27.60
CA VAL A 672 22.74 -11.42 -26.77
C VAL A 672 23.85 -12.31 -27.35
N GLY A 673 24.68 -12.91 -26.50
CA GLY A 673 25.72 -13.88 -26.90
C GLY A 673 26.65 -13.38 -28.00
N GLY A 674 27.00 -12.08 -27.99
CA GLY A 674 27.88 -11.45 -29.01
C GLY A 674 27.18 -11.10 -30.31
N GLN A 675 25.95 -11.45 -30.54
CA GLN A 675 25.13 -11.00 -31.67
C GLN A 675 24.38 -9.72 -31.32
N ARG A 676 24.19 -8.85 -32.34
CA ARG A 676 23.54 -7.55 -32.18
C ARG A 676 22.56 -7.31 -33.32
N TRP A 677 21.34 -6.91 -33.00
CA TRP A 677 20.32 -6.48 -33.96
C TRP A 677 20.07 -4.99 -33.75
N GLU A 678 20.24 -4.21 -34.85
CA GLU A 678 19.86 -2.81 -34.83
C GLU A 678 18.36 -2.66 -35.07
N TRP A 679 17.75 -1.64 -34.45
CA TRP A 679 16.37 -1.27 -34.75
C TRP A 679 16.26 -0.78 -36.18
N ILE A 680 15.33 -1.34 -36.92
CA ILE A 680 15.03 -0.93 -38.28
C ILE A 680 13.64 -0.30 -38.32
N ASP A 681 13.48 0.78 -39.09
CA ASP A 681 12.17 1.33 -39.40
C ASP A 681 11.62 0.58 -40.63
N VAL A 682 10.43 0.00 -40.44
CA VAL A 682 9.69 -0.65 -41.55
C VAL A 682 8.49 0.21 -41.86
N GLU A 683 8.54 0.93 -42.96
CA GLU A 683 7.49 1.86 -43.34
C GLU A 683 6.11 1.20 -43.38
N GLY A 684 5.13 1.78 -42.67
CA GLY A 684 3.76 1.29 -42.61
C GLY A 684 3.48 0.13 -41.66
N ALA A 685 4.50 -0.51 -41.06
CA ALA A 685 4.32 -1.60 -40.10
C ALA A 685 4.20 -1.09 -38.67
N ALA A 686 3.32 -1.68 -37.86
CA ALA A 686 3.23 -1.39 -36.43
C ALA A 686 4.28 -2.15 -35.61
N CYS A 687 4.67 -3.33 -36.06
CA CYS A 687 5.70 -4.20 -35.50
C CYS A 687 6.54 -4.81 -36.64
N ALA A 688 7.79 -5.16 -36.35
CA ALA A 688 8.68 -5.81 -37.30
C ALA A 688 9.42 -6.97 -36.64
N ASP A 689 9.59 -8.07 -37.36
CA ASP A 689 10.49 -9.15 -37.00
C ASP A 689 11.87 -8.87 -37.56
N LEU A 690 12.89 -8.76 -36.72
CA LEU A 690 14.27 -8.59 -37.13
C LEU A 690 14.83 -9.91 -37.70
N PRO A 691 15.82 -9.89 -38.62
CA PRO A 691 16.40 -11.10 -39.18
C PRO A 691 16.93 -12.03 -38.10
N ALA A 692 16.53 -13.31 -38.13
CA ALA A 692 16.99 -14.30 -37.14
C ALA A 692 18.51 -14.52 -37.26
N ARG A 693 19.18 -14.69 -36.11
CA ARG A 693 20.64 -14.96 -36.05
C ARG A 693 20.92 -16.16 -35.17
N GLU A 694 22.01 -16.85 -35.48
CA GLU A 694 22.49 -17.96 -34.69
C GLU A 694 23.28 -17.47 -33.48
N VAL A 695 22.95 -18.00 -32.31
CA VAL A 695 23.59 -17.70 -31.02
C VAL A 695 23.78 -18.98 -30.23
N VAL A 696 24.92 -19.13 -29.57
CA VAL A 696 25.14 -20.19 -28.60
C VAL A 696 24.60 -19.72 -27.26
N LEU A 697 23.63 -20.43 -26.72
CA LEU A 697 23.02 -20.13 -25.44
C LEU A 697 23.24 -21.27 -24.45
N THR A 698 23.38 -20.91 -23.18
CA THR A 698 23.60 -21.85 -22.07
C THR A 698 22.58 -21.61 -20.97
N PRO A 699 22.10 -22.68 -20.29
CA PRO A 699 21.26 -22.54 -19.13
C PRO A 699 21.94 -21.74 -18.01
N PRO A 700 21.16 -21.13 -17.11
CA PRO A 700 19.69 -21.25 -17.05
C PRO A 700 18.97 -20.15 -17.85
N ALA A 701 19.66 -19.08 -18.24
CA ALA A 701 19.04 -17.97 -18.95
C ALA A 701 20.00 -17.24 -19.87
N ALA A 702 19.46 -16.62 -20.92
CA ALA A 702 20.17 -15.70 -21.81
C ALA A 702 19.81 -14.25 -21.46
N HIS A 703 20.82 -13.40 -21.34
CA HIS A 703 20.64 -11.99 -21.03
C HIS A 703 20.58 -11.16 -22.30
N PHE A 704 19.40 -10.67 -22.60
CA PHE A 704 19.18 -9.75 -23.73
C PHE A 704 19.37 -8.32 -23.27
N VAL A 705 20.27 -7.61 -23.91
CA VAL A 705 20.56 -6.20 -23.64
C VAL A 705 19.87 -5.34 -24.66
N LEU A 706 18.93 -4.52 -24.22
CA LEU A 706 18.26 -3.49 -25.02
C LEU A 706 19.04 -2.19 -24.87
N GLU A 707 19.24 -1.49 -25.98
CA GLU A 707 19.86 -0.18 -26.02
C GLU A 707 18.98 0.78 -26.81
N ALA A 708 18.77 1.99 -26.28
CA ALA A 708 18.16 3.10 -26.98
C ALA A 708 19.18 4.23 -27.07
N HIS A 709 19.52 4.65 -28.30
CA HIS A 709 20.52 5.66 -28.57
C HIS A 709 19.90 7.05 -28.75
N SER A 710 18.69 7.10 -29.32
CA SER A 710 17.87 8.31 -29.41
C SER A 710 16.40 7.93 -29.46
N GLY A 711 15.58 8.58 -28.67
CA GLY A 711 14.16 8.23 -28.56
C GLY A 711 13.87 6.90 -27.85
N ALA A 712 12.61 6.52 -27.79
CA ALA A 712 12.17 5.29 -27.17
C ALA A 712 12.22 4.11 -28.17
N VAL A 713 12.64 2.94 -27.70
CA VAL A 713 12.56 1.67 -28.43
C VAL A 713 11.68 0.69 -27.66
N ALA A 714 10.99 -0.21 -28.32
CA ALA A 714 10.15 -1.19 -27.63
C ALA A 714 10.33 -2.60 -28.22
N LEU A 715 10.54 -3.55 -27.32
CA LEU A 715 10.64 -4.99 -27.59
C LEU A 715 9.29 -5.65 -27.29
N ASP A 716 8.74 -6.35 -28.28
CA ASP A 716 7.52 -7.13 -28.15
C ASP A 716 7.86 -8.56 -27.65
N ARG A 717 8.67 -9.29 -28.44
CA ARG A 717 8.89 -10.71 -28.20
C ARG A 717 10.29 -11.17 -28.60
N VAL A 718 10.79 -12.15 -27.85
CA VAL A 718 11.97 -12.95 -28.19
C VAL A 718 11.52 -14.37 -28.58
N SER A 719 12.08 -14.90 -29.67
CA SER A 719 11.82 -16.28 -30.12
C SER A 719 13.14 -17.07 -30.15
N LEU A 720 13.13 -18.25 -29.59
CA LEU A 720 14.28 -19.16 -29.51
C LEU A 720 13.94 -20.47 -30.22
N LYS A 721 14.63 -20.79 -31.34
CA LYS A 721 14.54 -22.09 -32.02
C LYS A 721 15.88 -22.79 -31.87
N ARG A 722 15.89 -23.93 -31.17
CA ARG A 722 17.10 -24.74 -31.05
C ARG A 722 17.48 -25.30 -32.39
N LEU A 723 18.75 -25.23 -32.76
CA LEU A 723 19.32 -25.81 -33.98
C LEU A 723 19.93 -27.18 -33.65
N PRO A 724 19.97 -28.07 -34.62
CA PRO A 724 20.58 -29.37 -34.44
C PRO A 724 22.04 -29.35 -33.99
#